data_8f025a41c61f4e6983049e69f07a9cc1
#
_entry.id   8f025a41c61f4e6983049e69f07a9cc1
#
_cell.length_a   1.000
_cell.length_b   1.000
_cell.length_c   1.000
_cell.angle_alpha   90.00
_cell.angle_beta   90.00
_cell.angle_gamma   90.00
#
_symmetry.space_group_name_H-M   'P 1'
#
loop_
_entity.id
_entity.type
_entity.pdbx_description
1 polymer ?
#
loop_
_entity_poly.entity_id
_entity_poly.type
_entity_poly.pdbx_seq_one_letter_code
_entity_poly.pdbx_strand_id
1 'polypeptide(L)'
;MLKAFRHIYFVSIFLALSAGLHAQDLPSLGRRSGITSGTFPNGISYYLVSNTYSKGYANFALIQKCADNQEDVRASLDYDFFASKGVGYTPDGYISYAGGSAIFNFEDVPTYRSVALDSTIILLFNLVGRHKGEQAIVASGDLDVARLKDRLYIMSLTVPKRTPTPEAPEYEWKPSSAPRFIHYGNGCNSLAEISVTYSSSRIPRKYMGTPQPLVTNMFAHQLGYILRKRLEELFDSNKVPLAYVRFKYRDSASTDSDETFTLMAGVADSDVREATRLIAGVLSDIDRNGVSAEEFQDAKARFQTAMDRSADAPVTNREYVSSCVANYIYGAGIVSHKEAISFFSGRKIALEQDRSMFNRFIAALIDPARNLAVSYGTPSDSLDTDALKREFQAAWKNTPVRTAYHVKSNDTLALYYPVEKKMKIKSEGIDPQTDGTVWTFANGMKVVFKKTDDKQVRYAMMIRGGYTEVPDISEGESAFVGDMLGLYDICGMSPMRFRNMLEANGITMNCEVTIADMCIRGTAPADKANLLCRSLLSIHKNRSLNKEAFAYYKSCEALRQEDFRHSTDGINAVTDSIMCPDFYYPVTKTVEKLGDDLPEKAEKYFAAQFLKCQDGIIFIEGDLNPSSLQKILVRSMGAFRTGKAFSVRPKVEYRLRSGWSTYTVDKTDRLIGAGSGANLALAAERPFTMQNWCAFRIAVEYLRRELIKDMAPLGQYFEIYPQLQLLPVERIAIFVNCSPCPSAGLPADVEPADPLEVVSRMRDALPRITASSLSAETLKGLREALAKEMAGEASDPDYVMEAFLLRHSEGKDILSNYSTYLSKVTAEDVMNVISSLDRGSKVEYIIK
;
A
#
# COMPACT_ATOMS: atom_id res chain seq x y z
N MET A 1 -2.66 35.52 -28.42
CA MET A 1 -4.09 35.32 -28.23
C MET A 1 -4.51 33.85 -28.15
N LEU A 2 -3.97 32.91 -28.91
CA LEU A 2 -4.32 31.49 -28.80
C LEU A 2 -4.01 30.81 -27.43
N LYS A 3 -2.95 31.26 -26.70
CA LYS A 3 -2.58 30.69 -25.38
C LYS A 3 -3.43 31.18 -24.20
N ALA A 4 -4.10 32.32 -24.30
CA ALA A 4 -4.98 32.85 -23.26
C ALA A 4 -6.32 32.10 -23.18
N PHE A 5 -6.71 31.43 -24.24
CA PHE A 5 -7.92 30.61 -24.30
C PHE A 5 -7.78 29.21 -23.70
N ARG A 6 -6.56 28.75 -23.41
CA ARG A 6 -6.32 27.39 -22.90
C ARG A 6 -6.93 27.11 -21.51
N HIS A 7 -7.15 28.10 -20.68
CA HIS A 7 -7.54 27.95 -19.26
C HIS A 7 -9.05 28.11 -19.02
N ILE A 8 -9.76 28.83 -19.89
CA ILE A 8 -11.24 28.87 -19.84
C ILE A 8 -11.84 27.52 -20.29
N TYR A 9 -11.04 26.69 -20.96
CA TYR A 9 -11.44 25.42 -21.55
C TYR A 9 -11.37 24.20 -20.62
N PHE A 10 -10.84 24.28 -19.40
CA PHE A 10 -10.89 23.13 -18.50
C PHE A 10 -12.33 22.74 -18.14
N VAL A 11 -13.18 23.73 -17.96
CA VAL A 11 -14.64 23.55 -17.80
C VAL A 11 -15.30 23.21 -19.14
N SER A 12 -14.83 23.81 -20.26
CA SER A 12 -15.40 23.61 -21.60
C SER A 12 -15.03 22.29 -22.26
N ILE A 13 -13.90 21.66 -21.89
CA ILE A 13 -13.48 20.36 -22.46
C ILE A 13 -14.46 19.25 -22.05
N PHE A 14 -14.99 19.32 -20.85
CA PHE A 14 -16.01 18.38 -20.41
C PHE A 14 -17.39 18.63 -21.02
N LEU A 15 -17.67 19.86 -21.39
CA LEU A 15 -18.90 20.23 -22.15
C LEU A 15 -18.92 19.64 -23.57
N ALA A 16 -17.74 19.40 -24.16
CA ALA A 16 -17.62 18.70 -25.45
C ALA A 16 -17.66 17.17 -25.34
N LEU A 17 -17.65 16.61 -24.09
CA LEU A 17 -17.67 15.17 -23.81
C LEU A 17 -19.04 14.53 -23.99
N SER A 18 -20.09 15.28 -23.86
CA SER A 18 -21.41 14.84 -24.23
C SER A 18 -21.64 15.27 -25.66
N ALA A 19 -21.50 14.39 -26.64
CA ALA A 19 -21.82 14.67 -28.03
C ALA A 19 -23.24 15.30 -28.09
N GLY A 20 -23.31 16.62 -28.03
CA GLY A 20 -24.57 17.35 -28.15
C GLY A 20 -25.28 17.78 -26.87
N LEU A 21 -24.79 17.54 -25.67
CA LEU A 21 -25.42 17.98 -24.42
C LEU A 21 -24.79 19.30 -23.93
N HIS A 22 -25.60 20.27 -23.57
CA HIS A 22 -25.18 21.52 -22.97
C HIS A 22 -24.67 21.28 -21.56
N ALA A 23 -23.76 22.11 -21.04
CA ALA A 23 -23.12 21.97 -19.73
C ALA A 23 -24.08 21.83 -18.52
N GLN A 24 -25.33 22.10 -18.73
CA GLN A 24 -26.39 22.01 -17.71
C GLN A 24 -26.91 20.59 -17.48
N ASP A 25 -26.58 19.62 -18.37
CA ASP A 25 -27.24 18.31 -18.44
C ASP A 25 -26.33 17.12 -18.18
N LEU A 26 -25.16 17.31 -17.50
CA LEU A 26 -24.36 16.15 -17.05
C LEU A 26 -25.19 15.35 -16.03
N PRO A 27 -25.40 14.03 -16.25
CA PRO A 27 -26.13 13.21 -15.31
C PRO A 27 -25.48 13.25 -13.94
N SER A 28 -26.28 13.49 -12.90
CA SER A 28 -25.80 13.35 -11.53
C SER A 28 -25.41 11.89 -11.29
N LEU A 29 -24.25 11.66 -10.75
CA LEU A 29 -23.90 10.36 -10.19
C LEU A 29 -24.86 10.11 -9.02
N GLY A 30 -25.66 9.07 -9.11
CA GLY A 30 -26.59 8.68 -8.05
C GLY A 30 -25.85 8.46 -6.73
N ARG A 31 -26.57 8.53 -5.62
CA ARG A 31 -26.04 8.05 -4.34
C ARG A 31 -26.02 6.54 -4.37
N ARG A 32 -24.92 5.95 -3.92
CA ARG A 32 -24.76 4.51 -3.75
C ARG A 32 -25.97 3.91 -3.03
N SER A 33 -26.52 2.81 -3.53
CA SER A 33 -27.56 2.03 -2.87
C SER A 33 -27.09 1.58 -1.48
N GLY A 34 -27.97 1.66 -0.47
CA GLY A 34 -27.67 1.26 0.92
C GLY A 34 -27.26 2.40 1.86
N ILE A 35 -27.19 3.66 1.38
CA ILE A 35 -26.99 4.83 2.24
C ILE A 35 -28.33 5.45 2.59
N THR A 36 -28.71 5.43 3.86
CA THR A 36 -29.86 6.16 4.39
C THR A 36 -29.41 7.55 4.80
N SER A 37 -29.92 8.59 4.13
CA SER A 37 -29.54 9.97 4.44
C SER A 37 -30.75 10.90 4.49
N GLY A 38 -30.62 12.01 5.19
CA GLY A 38 -31.68 13.02 5.33
C GLY A 38 -31.26 14.13 6.30
N THR A 39 -32.26 14.92 6.72
CA THR A 39 -32.07 15.99 7.69
C THR A 39 -33.17 15.91 8.74
N PHE A 40 -32.81 15.98 10.02
CA PHE A 40 -33.78 16.06 11.11
C PHE A 40 -34.45 17.44 11.18
N PRO A 41 -35.63 17.55 11.82
CA PRO A 41 -36.34 18.81 11.90
C PRO A 41 -35.56 20.00 12.51
N ASN A 42 -34.55 19.69 13.33
CA ASN A 42 -33.69 20.71 13.91
C ASN A 42 -32.50 21.12 12.98
N GLY A 43 -32.41 20.58 11.77
CA GLY A 43 -31.42 20.91 10.75
C GLY A 43 -30.13 20.09 10.78
N ILE A 44 -30.00 19.08 11.65
CA ILE A 44 -28.86 18.14 11.62
C ILE A 44 -29.05 17.18 10.45
N SER A 45 -28.07 17.11 9.55
CA SER A 45 -28.03 16.10 8.47
C SER A 45 -27.52 14.75 8.99
N TYR A 46 -27.90 13.67 8.33
CA TYR A 46 -27.41 12.35 8.71
C TYR A 46 -27.13 11.47 7.48
N TYR A 47 -26.12 10.58 7.63
CA TYR A 47 -25.76 9.52 6.67
C TYR A 47 -25.54 8.25 7.46
N LEU A 48 -26.35 7.23 7.20
CA LEU A 48 -26.31 5.98 7.94
C LEU A 48 -26.15 4.81 6.96
N VAL A 49 -25.17 3.95 7.22
CA VAL A 49 -24.81 2.81 6.36
C VAL A 49 -24.76 1.54 7.19
N SER A 50 -25.56 0.54 6.81
CA SER A 50 -25.38 -0.82 7.32
C SER A 50 -24.25 -1.47 6.54
N ASN A 51 -23.17 -1.83 7.22
CA ASN A 51 -21.99 -2.45 6.62
C ASN A 51 -21.46 -3.55 7.56
N THR A 52 -21.43 -4.77 7.06
CA THR A 52 -20.98 -5.93 7.84
C THR A 52 -19.50 -6.26 7.66
N TYR A 53 -18.73 -5.39 7.01
CA TYR A 53 -17.27 -5.56 6.84
C TYR A 53 -16.59 -5.81 8.19
N SER A 54 -16.85 -4.97 9.17
CA SER A 54 -16.41 -5.17 10.55
C SER A 54 -17.62 -5.56 11.43
N LYS A 55 -17.94 -6.86 11.45
CA LYS A 55 -19.08 -7.37 12.24
C LYS A 55 -18.94 -7.04 13.72
N GLY A 56 -19.97 -6.43 14.29
CA GLY A 56 -19.97 -5.99 15.69
C GLY A 56 -19.27 -4.67 15.95
N TYR A 57 -18.87 -3.92 14.90
CA TYR A 57 -18.24 -2.61 15.03
C TYR A 57 -18.81 -1.60 14.04
N ALA A 58 -18.71 -0.31 14.39
CA ALA A 58 -19.10 0.79 13.54
C ALA A 58 -18.16 1.99 13.72
N ASN A 59 -18.03 2.77 12.65
CA ASN A 59 -17.35 4.06 12.67
C ASN A 59 -18.39 5.17 12.61
N PHE A 60 -18.14 6.25 13.36
CA PHE A 60 -18.98 7.44 13.36
C PHE A 60 -18.14 8.68 13.04
N ALA A 61 -18.78 9.67 12.45
CA ALA A 61 -18.22 11.01 12.35
C ALA A 61 -19.28 12.06 12.65
N LEU A 62 -18.90 13.10 13.38
CA LEU A 62 -19.65 14.34 13.49
C LEU A 62 -18.94 15.41 12.69
N ILE A 63 -19.62 15.99 11.71
CA ILE A 63 -19.09 17.10 10.92
C ILE A 63 -19.72 18.38 11.47
N GLN A 64 -18.88 19.30 11.87
CA GLN A 64 -19.26 20.63 12.38
C GLN A 64 -18.74 21.70 11.41
N LYS A 65 -19.59 22.41 10.71
CA LYS A 65 -19.17 23.59 9.96
C LYS A 65 -18.73 24.68 10.94
N CYS A 66 -17.48 25.11 10.81
CA CYS A 66 -16.86 26.12 11.66
C CYS A 66 -16.59 27.36 10.83
N ALA A 67 -17.02 28.53 11.28
CA ALA A 67 -16.71 29.74 10.53
C ALA A 67 -15.29 30.15 10.74
N ASP A 68 -14.48 30.13 11.66
CA ASP A 68 -13.13 30.70 11.75
C ASP A 68 -12.22 30.29 12.95
N ASN A 69 -12.67 29.36 13.83
CA ASN A 69 -11.87 29.07 15.03
C ASN A 69 -11.68 27.56 15.26
N GLN A 70 -10.64 27.00 14.66
CA GLN A 70 -10.26 25.60 14.82
C GLN A 70 -9.69 25.29 16.23
N GLU A 71 -9.12 26.27 16.91
CA GLU A 71 -8.49 26.12 18.24
C GLU A 71 -9.52 25.88 19.36
N ASP A 72 -10.66 26.58 19.34
CA ASP A 72 -11.69 26.44 20.38
C ASP A 72 -12.33 25.04 20.41
N VAL A 73 -12.28 24.33 19.30
CA VAL A 73 -12.85 22.98 19.18
C VAL A 73 -11.93 21.94 19.82
N ARG A 74 -10.62 22.10 19.69
CA ARG A 74 -9.61 21.19 20.29
C ARG A 74 -9.64 21.21 21.81
N ALA A 75 -9.73 22.38 22.42
CA ALA A 75 -9.70 22.58 23.87
C ALA A 75 -10.90 21.95 24.62
N SER A 76 -11.91 21.46 23.89
CA SER A 76 -13.16 20.98 24.47
C SER A 76 -13.31 19.45 24.55
N LEU A 77 -12.31 18.66 24.12
CA LEU A 77 -12.40 17.21 24.09
C LEU A 77 -11.74 16.58 25.32
N ASP A 78 -12.50 15.78 26.04
CA ASP A 78 -12.01 14.95 27.14
C ASP A 78 -11.62 13.57 26.57
N TYR A 79 -10.35 13.42 26.19
CA TYR A 79 -9.82 12.21 25.57
C TYR A 79 -9.79 11.01 26.54
N ASP A 80 -9.56 11.26 27.82
CA ASP A 80 -9.61 10.21 28.86
C ASP A 80 -11.01 9.62 28.98
N PHE A 81 -12.02 10.45 28.80
CA PHE A 81 -13.38 10.01 28.77
C PHE A 81 -13.65 9.09 27.57
N PHE A 82 -13.18 9.41 26.38
CA PHE A 82 -13.34 8.59 25.18
C PHE A 82 -12.62 7.23 25.33
N ALA A 83 -11.38 7.25 25.80
CA ALA A 83 -10.59 6.05 26.02
C ALA A 83 -11.25 5.14 27.09
N SER A 84 -11.79 5.74 28.17
CA SER A 84 -12.49 5.02 29.24
C SER A 84 -13.76 4.29 28.75
N LYS A 85 -14.34 4.71 27.62
CA LYS A 85 -15.53 4.12 27.00
C LYS A 85 -15.20 3.06 25.95
N GLY A 86 -13.92 2.78 25.72
CA GLY A 86 -13.47 1.80 24.74
C GLY A 86 -13.70 2.24 23.29
N VAL A 87 -13.77 3.55 23.05
CA VAL A 87 -13.79 4.13 21.71
C VAL A 87 -12.38 4.07 21.17
N GLY A 88 -12.21 3.49 19.99
CA GLY A 88 -10.91 3.29 19.35
C GLY A 88 -10.14 4.61 19.21
N TYR A 89 -8.86 4.51 19.49
CA TYR A 89 -7.94 5.63 19.44
C TYR A 89 -7.04 5.47 18.23
N THR A 90 -7.10 6.41 17.28
CA THR A 90 -6.18 6.45 16.15
C THR A 90 -5.36 7.73 16.15
N PRO A 91 -4.14 7.73 15.63
CA PRO A 91 -3.24 8.89 15.62
C PRO A 91 -3.72 10.02 14.74
N ASP A 92 -4.46 9.70 13.68
CA ASP A 92 -5.06 10.71 12.79
C ASP A 92 -6.20 11.47 13.48
N GLY A 93 -6.34 11.20 14.74
CA GLY A 93 -7.08 12.01 15.70
C GLY A 93 -8.58 11.84 15.62
N TYR A 94 -9.20 12.05 16.74
CA TYR A 94 -10.64 12.25 16.81
C TYR A 94 -11.11 13.47 16.03
N ILE A 95 -10.19 14.41 15.70
CA ILE A 95 -10.51 15.63 14.98
C ILE A 95 -9.60 15.77 13.77
N SER A 96 -10.24 15.88 12.61
CA SER A 96 -9.62 16.35 11.37
C SER A 96 -10.34 17.61 10.88
N TYR A 97 -9.66 18.39 10.03
CA TYR A 97 -10.23 19.62 9.48
C TYR A 97 -10.24 19.55 7.96
N ALA A 98 -11.40 19.88 7.38
CA ALA A 98 -11.56 19.94 5.94
C ALA A 98 -12.74 20.85 5.59
N GLY A 99 -12.66 21.66 4.53
CA GLY A 99 -13.73 22.49 4.00
C GLY A 99 -14.33 23.47 5.01
N GLY A 100 -13.51 24.10 5.85
CA GLY A 100 -14.01 24.97 6.91
C GLY A 100 -14.86 24.22 7.92
N SER A 101 -14.63 22.93 8.10
CA SER A 101 -15.36 22.05 9.01
C SER A 101 -14.39 21.30 9.94
N ALA A 102 -14.78 21.12 11.19
CA ALA A 102 -14.18 20.16 12.10
C ALA A 102 -14.91 18.81 11.96
N ILE A 103 -14.16 17.72 11.88
CA ILE A 103 -14.68 16.37 11.75
C ILE A 103 -14.19 15.56 12.95
N PHE A 104 -15.14 15.14 13.78
CA PHE A 104 -14.86 14.29 14.95
C PHE A 104 -15.09 12.84 14.53
N ASN A 105 -14.03 12.05 14.52
CA ASN A 105 -14.07 10.66 14.12
C ASN A 105 -14.08 9.73 15.34
N PHE A 106 -14.91 8.69 15.28
CA PHE A 106 -14.98 7.63 16.29
C PHE A 106 -14.90 6.30 15.54
N GLU A 107 -13.78 5.62 15.69
CA GLU A 107 -13.52 4.36 14.98
C GLU A 107 -13.73 3.15 15.90
N ASP A 108 -14.06 2.02 15.29
CA ASP A 108 -14.20 0.72 15.92
C ASP A 108 -15.09 0.70 17.18
N VAL A 109 -16.18 1.46 17.12
CA VAL A 109 -17.17 1.48 18.21
C VAL A 109 -17.87 0.11 18.29
N PRO A 110 -17.81 -0.61 19.43
CA PRO A 110 -18.43 -1.91 19.57
C PRO A 110 -19.96 -1.83 19.56
N THR A 111 -20.62 -2.34 18.52
CA THR A 111 -22.07 -2.32 18.37
C THR A 111 -22.78 -3.44 19.13
N TYR A 112 -22.07 -4.52 19.45
CA TYR A 112 -22.57 -5.63 20.29
C TYR A 112 -22.69 -5.27 21.77
N ARG A 113 -22.04 -4.18 22.21
CA ARG A 113 -22.16 -3.61 23.55
C ARG A 113 -23.10 -2.41 23.49
N SER A 114 -24.35 -2.57 23.91
CA SER A 114 -25.33 -1.48 23.92
C SER A 114 -24.80 -0.24 24.66
N VAL A 115 -24.03 -0.43 25.74
CA VAL A 115 -23.42 0.66 26.53
C VAL A 115 -22.40 1.48 25.70
N ALA A 116 -21.58 0.83 24.87
CA ALA A 116 -20.59 1.54 24.05
C ALA A 116 -21.30 2.38 22.97
N LEU A 117 -22.26 1.81 22.28
CA LEU A 117 -23.06 2.53 21.27
C LEU A 117 -23.85 3.68 21.90
N ASP A 118 -24.50 3.47 23.04
CA ASP A 118 -25.26 4.51 23.74
C ASP A 118 -24.34 5.63 24.21
N SER A 119 -23.16 5.30 24.75
CA SER A 119 -22.14 6.28 25.16
C SER A 119 -21.67 7.11 23.98
N THR A 120 -21.41 6.49 22.82
CA THR A 120 -21.01 7.20 21.61
C THR A 120 -22.09 8.15 21.14
N ILE A 121 -23.36 7.76 21.13
CA ILE A 121 -24.48 8.65 20.78
C ILE A 121 -24.57 9.83 21.75
N ILE A 122 -24.43 9.61 23.06
CA ILE A 122 -24.43 10.66 24.07
C ILE A 122 -23.29 11.62 23.85
N LEU A 123 -22.09 11.13 23.57
CA LEU A 123 -20.91 11.94 23.24
C LEU A 123 -21.12 12.80 21.99
N LEU A 124 -21.63 12.21 20.92
CA LEU A 124 -21.98 12.93 19.70
C LEU A 124 -22.91 14.09 19.99
N PHE A 125 -23.97 13.87 20.79
CA PHE A 125 -24.92 14.93 21.11
C PHE A 125 -24.41 15.94 22.15
N ASN A 126 -23.47 15.60 23.00
CA ASN A 126 -22.73 16.55 23.83
C ASN A 126 -21.92 17.51 22.95
N LEU A 127 -21.24 16.98 21.92
CA LEU A 127 -20.49 17.78 20.95
C LEU A 127 -21.46 18.63 20.10
N VAL A 128 -22.54 18.00 19.58
CA VAL A 128 -23.59 18.70 18.83
C VAL A 128 -24.18 19.88 19.62
N GLY A 129 -24.41 19.71 20.91
CA GLY A 129 -24.98 20.74 21.79
C GLY A 129 -24.07 21.95 22.03
N ARG A 130 -22.76 21.81 21.90
CA ARG A 130 -21.78 22.88 22.11
C ARG A 130 -21.78 23.94 21.00
N HIS A 131 -22.19 23.59 19.78
CA HIS A 131 -22.18 24.45 18.60
C HIS A 131 -23.58 24.60 18.02
N LYS A 132 -23.86 25.75 17.41
CA LYS A 132 -25.17 26.05 16.83
C LYS A 132 -25.21 26.01 15.29
N GLY A 133 -24.05 25.92 14.64
CA GLY A 133 -23.92 25.90 13.18
C GLY A 133 -24.42 24.60 12.54
N GLU A 134 -24.33 24.52 11.23
CA GLU A 134 -24.69 23.33 10.47
C GLU A 134 -23.81 22.13 10.84
N GLN A 135 -24.46 20.97 10.96
CA GLN A 135 -23.82 19.73 11.38
C GLN A 135 -24.35 18.54 10.60
N ALA A 136 -23.51 17.51 10.48
CA ALA A 136 -23.94 16.20 9.98
C ALA A 136 -23.37 15.08 10.85
N ILE A 137 -24.17 14.04 11.06
CA ILE A 137 -23.77 12.80 11.70
C ILE A 137 -23.66 11.72 10.62
N VAL A 138 -22.50 11.06 10.58
CA VAL A 138 -22.22 9.91 9.70
C VAL A 138 -22.03 8.69 10.56
N ALA A 139 -22.60 7.55 10.17
CA ALA A 139 -22.34 6.25 10.79
C ALA A 139 -22.28 5.14 9.75
N SER A 140 -21.27 4.28 9.84
CA SER A 140 -21.13 3.09 9.00
C SER A 140 -20.67 1.91 9.82
N GLY A 141 -21.36 0.78 9.74
CA GLY A 141 -20.97 -0.44 10.44
C GLY A 141 -22.07 -1.48 10.56
N ASP A 142 -21.84 -2.44 11.42
CA ASP A 142 -22.82 -3.47 11.79
C ASP A 142 -23.88 -2.86 12.70
N LEU A 143 -24.81 -2.14 12.06
CA LEU A 143 -25.81 -1.29 12.68
C LEU A 143 -27.22 -1.60 12.16
N ASP A 144 -28.17 -1.65 13.08
CA ASP A 144 -29.58 -1.48 12.73
C ASP A 144 -29.85 0.01 12.42
N VAL A 145 -29.81 0.34 11.14
CA VAL A 145 -29.93 1.73 10.63
C VAL A 145 -31.28 2.33 11.02
N ALA A 146 -32.38 1.57 11.02
CA ALA A 146 -33.69 2.10 11.37
C ALA A 146 -33.71 2.50 12.86
N ARG A 147 -33.28 1.62 13.71
CA ARG A 147 -33.20 1.85 15.16
C ARG A 147 -32.23 2.97 15.52
N LEU A 148 -31.07 3.04 14.84
CA LEU A 148 -30.11 4.13 15.04
C LEU A 148 -30.71 5.47 14.63
N LYS A 149 -31.37 5.52 13.47
CA LYS A 149 -32.05 6.74 12.99
C LYS A 149 -33.08 7.24 13.99
N ASP A 150 -33.91 6.36 14.56
CA ASP A 150 -34.92 6.72 15.55
C ASP A 150 -34.26 7.28 16.83
N ARG A 151 -33.19 6.67 17.29
CA ARG A 151 -32.42 7.16 18.45
C ARG A 151 -31.82 8.54 18.19
N LEU A 152 -31.16 8.73 17.04
CA LEU A 152 -30.58 10.01 16.64
C LEU A 152 -31.69 11.07 16.50
N TYR A 153 -32.86 10.70 15.98
CA TYR A 153 -34.01 11.59 15.89
C TYR A 153 -34.46 12.05 17.29
N ILE A 154 -34.66 11.12 18.23
CA ILE A 154 -35.06 11.46 19.61
C ILE A 154 -34.04 12.38 20.25
N MET A 155 -32.73 12.07 20.14
CA MET A 155 -31.67 12.91 20.66
C MET A 155 -31.63 14.29 19.97
N SER A 156 -31.95 14.37 18.68
CA SER A 156 -31.99 15.64 17.98
C SER A 156 -33.04 16.62 18.52
N LEU A 157 -34.12 16.12 19.11
CA LEU A 157 -35.15 16.94 19.75
C LEU A 157 -34.66 17.63 21.03
N THR A 158 -33.57 17.17 21.62
CA THR A 158 -32.98 17.77 22.84
C THR A 158 -32.07 18.95 22.57
N VAL A 159 -31.73 19.20 21.31
CA VAL A 159 -30.83 20.29 20.90
C VAL A 159 -31.52 21.32 20.04
N PRO A 160 -31.16 22.62 20.16
CA PRO A 160 -31.78 23.70 19.42
C PRO A 160 -31.68 23.50 17.90
N LYS A 161 -32.53 24.20 17.14
CA LYS A 161 -32.47 24.26 15.69
C LYS A 161 -31.10 24.82 15.24
N ARG A 162 -30.50 24.19 14.25
CA ARG A 162 -29.21 24.64 13.67
C ARG A 162 -29.40 25.94 12.92
N THR A 163 -28.43 26.81 13.06
CA THR A 163 -28.37 28.07 12.29
C THR A 163 -27.55 27.82 11.03
N PRO A 164 -27.94 28.39 9.88
CA PRO A 164 -27.08 28.33 8.70
C PRO A 164 -25.70 28.89 9.04
N THR A 165 -24.67 28.13 8.74
CA THR A 165 -23.29 28.62 8.81
C THR A 165 -23.02 29.38 7.51
N PRO A 166 -22.44 30.60 7.53
CA PRO A 166 -22.00 31.25 6.32
C PRO A 166 -21.15 30.26 5.50
N GLU A 167 -21.43 30.15 4.21
CA GLU A 167 -20.57 29.36 3.34
C GLU A 167 -19.16 29.95 3.45
N ALA A 168 -18.15 29.09 3.68
CA ALA A 168 -16.78 29.51 3.56
C ALA A 168 -16.59 30.11 2.17
N PRO A 169 -15.89 31.25 2.02
CA PRO A 169 -15.68 31.86 0.72
C PRO A 169 -15.13 30.81 -0.22
N GLU A 170 -15.74 30.69 -1.40
CA GLU A 170 -15.28 29.75 -2.41
C GLU A 170 -13.81 30.05 -2.71
N TYR A 171 -12.97 29.04 -2.57
CA TYR A 171 -11.52 29.23 -2.80
C TYR A 171 -11.31 29.77 -4.21
N GLU A 172 -10.83 31.00 -4.31
CA GLU A 172 -10.48 31.62 -5.56
C GLU A 172 -9.09 31.17 -6.02
N TRP A 173 -9.05 30.25 -6.96
CA TRP A 173 -7.78 29.82 -7.53
C TRP A 173 -7.09 30.97 -8.28
N LYS A 174 -5.86 31.26 -7.86
CA LYS A 174 -5.02 32.27 -8.51
C LYS A 174 -3.92 31.59 -9.30
N PRO A 175 -4.02 31.55 -10.65
CA PRO A 175 -2.98 30.96 -11.48
C PRO A 175 -1.65 31.68 -11.26
N SER A 176 -0.58 30.90 -11.07
CA SER A 176 0.76 31.44 -11.03
C SER A 176 1.20 31.80 -12.46
N SER A 177 1.72 33.01 -12.64
CA SER A 177 2.21 33.51 -13.94
C SER A 177 3.65 33.12 -14.25
N ALA A 178 4.36 32.52 -13.28
CA ALA A 178 5.76 32.11 -13.42
C ALA A 178 6.03 30.81 -12.65
N PRO A 179 6.91 29.95 -13.16
CA PRO A 179 7.32 28.74 -12.46
C PRO A 179 8.15 29.09 -11.22
N ARG A 180 7.94 28.34 -10.14
CA ARG A 180 8.70 28.47 -8.89
C ARG A 180 9.70 27.33 -8.80
N PHE A 181 10.92 27.64 -8.38
CA PHE A 181 11.97 26.67 -8.10
C PHE A 181 12.38 26.86 -6.64
N ILE A 182 12.24 25.82 -5.85
CA ILE A 182 12.34 25.86 -4.39
C ILE A 182 13.35 24.80 -3.95
N HIS A 183 14.23 25.14 -3.03
CA HIS A 183 15.16 24.22 -2.38
C HIS A 183 14.85 24.12 -0.89
N TYR A 184 15.02 22.93 -0.33
CA TYR A 184 14.99 22.68 1.11
C TYR A 184 15.97 21.55 1.45
N GLY A 185 16.62 21.63 2.60
CA GLY A 185 17.42 20.53 3.14
C GLY A 185 16.52 19.36 3.52
N ASN A 186 16.85 18.14 3.12
CA ASN A 186 16.05 16.95 3.39
C ASN A 186 16.61 16.06 4.50
N GLY A 187 17.78 16.42 5.05
CA GLY A 187 18.43 15.65 6.10
C GLY A 187 18.98 14.27 5.69
N CYS A 188 18.96 13.93 4.40
CA CYS A 188 19.54 12.69 3.88
C CYS A 188 21.00 12.89 3.46
N ASN A 189 21.81 11.82 3.53
CA ASN A 189 23.23 11.91 3.21
C ASN A 189 23.55 11.86 1.70
N SER A 190 22.72 11.22 0.88
CA SER A 190 23.00 11.03 -0.54
C SER A 190 21.79 11.11 -1.47
N LEU A 191 20.58 10.94 -0.95
CA LEU A 191 19.34 10.93 -1.74
C LEU A 191 18.76 12.34 -1.87
N ALA A 192 18.63 12.81 -3.11
CA ALA A 192 17.87 14.00 -3.45
C ALA A 192 16.50 13.64 -4.02
N GLU A 193 15.46 14.37 -3.64
CA GLU A 193 14.13 14.29 -4.25
C GLU A 193 13.83 15.50 -5.11
N ILE A 194 13.44 15.25 -6.35
CA ILE A 194 12.96 16.28 -7.27
C ILE A 194 11.44 16.10 -7.40
N SER A 195 10.68 17.11 -6.98
CA SER A 195 9.23 17.11 -7.08
C SER A 195 8.76 18.15 -8.08
N VAL A 196 8.01 17.74 -9.10
CA VAL A 196 7.38 18.62 -10.10
C VAL A 196 5.89 18.63 -9.87
N THR A 197 5.36 19.78 -9.44
CA THR A 197 3.95 19.96 -9.09
C THR A 197 3.27 20.91 -10.04
N TYR A 198 2.20 20.47 -10.68
CA TYR A 198 1.27 21.29 -11.43
C TYR A 198 0.00 21.52 -10.60
N SER A 199 -0.43 22.78 -10.52
CA SER A 199 -1.68 23.16 -9.85
C SER A 199 -2.75 23.52 -10.87
N SER A 200 -4.00 23.18 -10.60
CA SER A 200 -5.16 23.56 -11.38
C SER A 200 -6.32 23.97 -10.47
N SER A 201 -7.28 24.68 -11.03
CA SER A 201 -8.49 25.06 -10.29
C SER A 201 -9.26 23.83 -9.83
N ARG A 202 -9.87 23.92 -8.66
CA ARG A 202 -10.85 22.92 -8.20
C ARG A 202 -11.98 22.77 -9.20
N ILE A 203 -12.54 21.57 -9.26
CA ILE A 203 -13.83 21.34 -9.90
C ILE A 203 -14.90 22.09 -9.09
N PRO A 204 -15.69 22.98 -9.70
CA PRO A 204 -16.74 23.70 -9.01
C PRO A 204 -17.72 22.76 -8.32
N ARG A 205 -18.18 23.11 -7.10
CA ARG A 205 -19.06 22.27 -6.26
C ARG A 205 -20.26 21.70 -7.02
N LYS A 206 -20.86 22.49 -7.92
CA LYS A 206 -21.99 22.07 -8.76
C LYS A 206 -21.72 20.87 -9.68
N TYR A 207 -20.43 20.60 -9.98
CA TYR A 207 -20.02 19.48 -10.84
C TYR A 207 -19.45 18.30 -10.04
N MET A 208 -19.26 18.44 -8.74
CA MET A 208 -18.67 17.40 -7.90
C MET A 208 -19.53 16.11 -7.83
N GLY A 209 -20.85 16.23 -7.96
CA GLY A 209 -21.76 15.10 -8.06
C GLY A 209 -21.93 14.52 -9.47
N THR A 210 -21.11 14.92 -10.43
CA THR A 210 -21.15 14.45 -11.83
C THR A 210 -19.99 13.49 -12.13
N PRO A 211 -19.93 12.84 -13.31
CA PRO A 211 -18.80 12.02 -13.71
C PRO A 211 -17.45 12.75 -13.86
N GLN A 212 -17.45 14.10 -13.86
CA GLN A 212 -16.26 14.89 -14.09
C GLN A 212 -15.09 14.55 -13.14
N PRO A 213 -15.27 14.47 -11.80
CA PRO A 213 -14.17 14.09 -10.89
C PRO A 213 -13.60 12.70 -11.21
N LEU A 214 -14.46 11.73 -11.55
CA LEU A 214 -14.00 10.37 -11.89
C LEU A 214 -13.13 10.35 -13.15
N VAL A 215 -13.50 11.08 -14.18
CA VAL A 215 -12.73 11.13 -15.44
C VAL A 215 -11.44 11.90 -15.27
N THR A 216 -11.45 13.00 -14.50
CA THR A 216 -10.22 13.76 -14.19
C THR A 216 -9.24 12.90 -13.39
N ASN A 217 -9.72 12.20 -12.38
CA ASN A 217 -8.91 11.26 -11.60
C ASN A 217 -8.33 10.14 -12.49
N MET A 218 -9.14 9.53 -13.34
CA MET A 218 -8.70 8.53 -14.31
C MET A 218 -7.56 9.06 -15.20
N PHE A 219 -7.72 10.25 -15.78
CA PHE A 219 -6.70 10.84 -16.64
C PHE A 219 -5.43 11.21 -15.87
N ALA A 220 -5.55 11.72 -14.65
CA ALA A 220 -4.38 12.01 -13.81
C ALA A 220 -3.58 10.74 -13.50
N HIS A 221 -4.24 9.63 -13.16
CA HIS A 221 -3.57 8.35 -12.92
C HIS A 221 -2.93 7.76 -14.18
N GLN A 222 -3.62 7.84 -15.33
CA GLN A 222 -3.05 7.41 -16.61
C GLN A 222 -1.81 8.25 -16.99
N LEU A 223 -1.85 9.57 -16.78
CA LEU A 223 -0.72 10.45 -17.01
C LEU A 223 0.47 10.10 -16.10
N GLY A 224 0.20 9.93 -14.79
CA GLY A 224 1.24 9.57 -13.84
C GLY A 224 1.93 8.26 -14.20
N TYR A 225 1.16 7.28 -14.64
CA TYR A 225 1.67 6.00 -15.11
C TYR A 225 2.58 6.14 -16.34
N ILE A 226 2.13 6.91 -17.37
CA ILE A 226 2.90 7.11 -18.61
C ILE A 226 4.20 7.89 -18.30
N LEU A 227 4.12 8.95 -17.50
CA LEU A 227 5.30 9.74 -17.13
C LEU A 227 6.31 8.90 -16.36
N ARG A 228 5.85 8.08 -15.41
CA ARG A 228 6.73 7.16 -14.67
C ARG A 228 7.48 6.23 -15.62
N LYS A 229 6.79 5.59 -16.55
CA LYS A 229 7.42 4.71 -17.53
C LYS A 229 8.46 5.42 -18.40
N ARG A 230 8.08 6.57 -18.95
CA ARG A 230 9.01 7.35 -19.79
C ARG A 230 10.26 7.75 -19.03
N LEU A 231 10.12 8.13 -17.75
CA LEU A 231 11.26 8.48 -16.90
C LEU A 231 12.12 7.26 -16.59
N GLU A 232 11.54 6.15 -16.14
CA GLU A 232 12.29 4.92 -15.86
C GLU A 232 13.13 4.47 -17.07
N GLU A 233 12.55 4.48 -18.28
CA GLU A 233 13.25 4.14 -19.52
C GLU A 233 14.35 5.15 -19.88
N LEU A 234 14.10 6.44 -19.69
CA LEU A 234 15.06 7.49 -20.02
C LEU A 234 16.24 7.49 -19.04
N PHE A 235 15.99 7.31 -17.75
CA PHE A 235 17.03 7.21 -16.73
C PHE A 235 17.92 5.96 -16.93
N ASP A 236 17.32 4.80 -17.22
CA ASP A 236 18.09 3.60 -17.56
C ASP A 236 18.91 3.79 -18.83
N SER A 237 18.35 4.39 -19.89
CA SER A 237 19.05 4.63 -21.14
C SER A 237 20.24 5.58 -20.99
N ASN A 238 20.14 6.55 -20.08
CA ASN A 238 21.22 7.50 -19.80
C ASN A 238 22.12 7.04 -18.64
N LYS A 239 21.82 5.86 -18.04
CA LYS A 239 22.56 5.31 -16.89
C LYS A 239 22.61 6.25 -15.68
N VAL A 240 21.60 7.08 -15.50
CA VAL A 240 21.43 7.91 -14.31
C VAL A 240 20.70 7.09 -13.26
N PRO A 241 21.29 6.82 -12.10
CA PRO A 241 20.65 6.01 -11.07
C PRO A 241 19.34 6.62 -10.56
N LEU A 242 18.34 5.79 -10.39
CA LEU A 242 17.00 6.18 -9.98
C LEU A 242 16.51 5.32 -8.82
N ALA A 243 16.29 5.93 -7.66
CA ALA A 243 15.72 5.23 -6.51
C ALA A 243 14.24 4.90 -6.76
N TYR A 244 13.48 5.91 -7.17
CA TYR A 244 12.05 5.77 -7.47
C TYR A 244 11.54 6.87 -8.40
N VAL A 245 10.42 6.60 -9.07
CA VAL A 245 9.50 7.59 -9.63
C VAL A 245 8.13 7.34 -9.06
N ARG A 246 7.55 8.34 -8.43
CA ARG A 246 6.20 8.31 -7.84
C ARG A 246 5.37 9.47 -8.39
N PHE A 247 4.06 9.32 -8.36
CA PHE A 247 3.17 10.45 -8.64
C PHE A 247 2.05 10.48 -7.60
N LYS A 248 1.53 11.67 -7.36
CA LYS A 248 0.40 11.91 -6.47
C LYS A 248 -0.57 12.87 -7.14
N TYR A 249 -1.84 12.55 -7.11
CA TYR A 249 -2.90 13.46 -7.51
C TYR A 249 -3.79 13.77 -6.31
N ARG A 250 -3.96 15.03 -6.01
CA ARG A 250 -4.83 15.54 -4.98
C ARG A 250 -6.03 16.21 -5.66
N ASP A 251 -7.17 15.56 -5.57
CA ASP A 251 -8.41 15.96 -6.22
C ASP A 251 -9.26 16.93 -5.38
N SER A 252 -10.31 17.46 -5.99
CA SER A 252 -11.24 18.40 -5.36
C SER A 252 -12.07 17.81 -4.20
N ALA A 253 -12.14 16.50 -4.07
CA ALA A 253 -12.85 15.84 -2.99
C ALA A 253 -11.98 15.68 -1.72
N SER A 254 -10.67 15.89 -1.85
CA SER A 254 -9.70 15.72 -0.78
C SER A 254 -9.01 17.03 -0.35
N THR A 255 -9.38 18.18 -0.91
CA THR A 255 -8.72 19.45 -0.63
C THR A 255 -9.65 20.66 -0.70
N ASP A 256 -9.35 21.68 0.11
CA ASP A 256 -9.98 23.01 0.08
C ASP A 256 -9.30 23.99 -0.88
N SER A 257 -8.12 23.61 -1.35
CA SER A 257 -7.29 24.41 -2.26
C SER A 257 -7.38 23.90 -3.71
N ASP A 258 -6.44 24.27 -4.53
CA ASP A 258 -6.25 23.79 -5.90
C ASP A 258 -6.02 22.28 -5.94
N GLU A 259 -6.42 21.67 -7.06
CA GLU A 259 -5.99 20.32 -7.41
C GLU A 259 -4.50 20.33 -7.73
N THR A 260 -3.78 19.30 -7.31
CA THR A 260 -2.36 19.19 -7.63
C THR A 260 -2.00 17.82 -8.21
N PHE A 261 -1.22 17.86 -9.27
CA PHE A 261 -0.54 16.69 -9.82
C PHE A 261 0.95 16.83 -9.54
N THR A 262 1.51 15.93 -8.76
CA THR A 262 2.92 15.94 -8.37
C THR A 262 3.61 14.69 -8.87
N LEU A 263 4.71 14.88 -9.59
CA LEU A 263 5.64 13.86 -10.03
C LEU A 263 6.91 13.97 -9.19
N MET A 264 7.35 12.88 -8.57
CA MET A 264 8.52 12.84 -7.69
C MET A 264 9.53 11.83 -8.20
N ALA A 265 10.81 12.18 -8.19
CA ALA A 265 11.91 11.30 -8.52
C ALA A 265 13.01 11.38 -7.46
N GLY A 266 13.43 10.22 -6.95
CA GLY A 266 14.56 10.10 -6.03
C GLY A 266 15.84 9.77 -6.80
N VAL A 267 16.87 10.59 -6.68
CA VAL A 267 18.14 10.50 -7.43
C VAL A 267 19.33 10.75 -6.51
N ALA A 268 20.55 10.48 -6.97
CA ALA A 268 21.75 10.91 -6.25
C ALA A 268 21.84 12.45 -6.23
N ASP A 269 22.37 13.02 -5.16
CA ASP A 269 22.58 14.48 -5.04
C ASP A 269 23.47 15.00 -6.20
N SER A 270 24.49 14.24 -6.59
CA SER A 270 25.36 14.55 -7.74
C SER A 270 24.62 14.62 -9.08
N ASP A 271 23.49 13.92 -9.21
CA ASP A 271 22.77 13.75 -10.46
C ASP A 271 21.56 14.69 -10.59
N VAL A 272 21.29 15.55 -9.60
CA VAL A 272 20.13 16.47 -9.57
C VAL A 272 20.03 17.31 -10.85
N ARG A 273 21.16 17.81 -11.39
CA ARG A 273 21.17 18.60 -12.61
C ARG A 273 20.76 17.80 -13.84
N GLU A 274 21.34 16.62 -14.01
CA GLU A 274 21.02 15.72 -15.13
C GLU A 274 19.57 15.21 -15.02
N ALA A 275 19.16 14.80 -13.83
CA ALA A 275 17.79 14.39 -13.57
C ALA A 275 16.78 15.51 -13.90
N THR A 276 17.08 16.75 -13.51
CA THR A 276 16.26 17.92 -13.86
C THR A 276 16.11 18.06 -15.38
N ARG A 277 17.20 17.87 -16.13
CA ARG A 277 17.22 17.92 -17.59
C ARG A 277 16.36 16.80 -18.19
N LEU A 278 16.49 15.56 -17.70
CA LEU A 278 15.73 14.42 -18.19
C LEU A 278 14.23 14.57 -17.91
N ILE A 279 13.87 15.01 -16.69
CA ILE A 279 12.48 15.27 -16.33
C ILE A 279 11.86 16.34 -17.20
N ALA A 280 12.54 17.48 -17.38
CA ALA A 280 12.09 18.56 -18.26
C ALA A 280 11.91 18.09 -19.71
N GLY A 281 12.81 17.22 -20.19
CA GLY A 281 12.73 16.60 -21.51
C GLY A 281 11.48 15.76 -21.71
N VAL A 282 11.16 14.88 -20.76
CA VAL A 282 9.95 14.03 -20.81
C VAL A 282 8.68 14.88 -20.75
N LEU A 283 8.64 15.90 -19.88
CA LEU A 283 7.50 16.79 -19.76
C LEU A 283 7.30 17.63 -21.03
N SER A 284 8.38 18.09 -21.64
CA SER A 284 8.33 18.82 -22.92
C SER A 284 7.86 17.93 -24.07
N ASP A 285 8.31 16.68 -24.11
CA ASP A 285 7.90 15.72 -25.13
C ASP A 285 6.40 15.42 -25.05
N ILE A 286 5.89 15.17 -23.84
CA ILE A 286 4.46 14.87 -23.67
C ILE A 286 3.56 16.10 -23.93
N ASP A 287 4.01 17.32 -23.59
CA ASP A 287 3.27 18.56 -23.90
C ASP A 287 3.17 18.80 -25.42
N ARG A 288 4.25 18.55 -26.17
CA ARG A 288 4.28 18.80 -27.61
C ARG A 288 3.64 17.71 -28.43
N ASN A 289 3.91 16.45 -28.08
CA ASN A 289 3.59 15.30 -28.92
C ASN A 289 2.40 14.50 -28.35
N GLY A 290 2.05 14.71 -27.08
CA GLY A 290 1.04 13.94 -26.40
C GLY A 290 1.51 12.48 -26.17
N VAL A 291 0.58 11.55 -26.26
CA VAL A 291 0.80 10.11 -26.09
C VAL A 291 0.45 9.34 -27.35
N SER A 292 1.17 8.24 -27.62
CA SER A 292 0.83 7.35 -28.72
C SER A 292 -0.47 6.57 -28.42
N ALA A 293 -1.03 5.92 -29.45
CA ALA A 293 -2.20 5.08 -29.28
C ALA A 293 -1.90 3.86 -28.38
N GLU A 294 -0.72 3.30 -28.53
CA GLU A 294 -0.24 2.14 -27.75
C GLU A 294 -0.03 2.51 -26.29
N GLU A 295 0.64 3.64 -25.98
CA GLU A 295 0.84 4.12 -24.61
C GLU A 295 -0.49 4.39 -23.91
N PHE A 296 -1.40 5.05 -24.62
CA PHE A 296 -2.73 5.36 -24.08
C PHE A 296 -3.55 4.09 -23.83
N GLN A 297 -3.50 3.12 -24.74
CA GLN A 297 -4.18 1.84 -24.58
C GLN A 297 -3.61 1.05 -23.40
N ASP A 298 -2.29 1.02 -23.23
CA ASP A 298 -1.63 0.39 -22.08
C ASP A 298 -2.04 1.06 -20.77
N ALA A 299 -1.96 2.39 -20.68
CA ALA A 299 -2.36 3.13 -19.49
C ALA A 299 -3.85 2.94 -19.14
N LYS A 300 -4.71 2.90 -20.17
CA LYS A 300 -6.15 2.62 -20.01
C LYS A 300 -6.39 1.20 -19.49
N ALA A 301 -5.71 0.19 -20.05
CA ALA A 301 -5.83 -1.20 -19.62
C ALA A 301 -5.36 -1.38 -18.17
N ARG A 302 -4.29 -0.71 -17.77
CA ARG A 302 -3.79 -0.77 -16.38
C ARG A 302 -4.72 -0.09 -15.40
N PHE A 303 -5.23 1.09 -15.75
CA PHE A 303 -6.25 1.74 -14.94
C PHE A 303 -7.47 0.85 -14.75
N GLN A 304 -7.95 0.21 -15.84
CA GLN A 304 -9.06 -0.73 -15.78
C GLN A 304 -8.73 -1.93 -14.87
N THR A 305 -7.55 -2.52 -15.01
CA THR A 305 -7.10 -3.64 -14.16
C THR A 305 -7.05 -3.25 -12.68
N ALA A 306 -6.56 -2.05 -12.37
CA ALA A 306 -6.54 -1.54 -10.99
C ALA A 306 -7.96 -1.35 -10.44
N MET A 307 -8.87 -0.82 -11.25
CA MET A 307 -10.29 -0.67 -10.90
C MET A 307 -10.96 -2.04 -10.69
N ASP A 308 -10.72 -3.00 -11.59
CA ASP A 308 -11.31 -4.34 -11.51
C ASP A 308 -10.85 -5.08 -10.24
N ARG A 309 -9.58 -4.90 -9.81
CA ARG A 309 -9.07 -5.42 -8.53
C ARG A 309 -9.82 -4.85 -7.33
N SER A 310 -10.19 -3.58 -7.39
CA SER A 310 -10.93 -2.91 -6.32
C SER A 310 -12.44 -3.15 -6.38
N ALA A 311 -12.97 -3.71 -7.49
CA ALA A 311 -14.41 -3.88 -7.72
C ALA A 311 -15.11 -4.72 -6.67
N ASP A 312 -14.47 -5.81 -6.30
CA ASP A 312 -14.98 -6.80 -5.35
C ASP A 312 -14.36 -6.64 -3.96
N ALA A 313 -13.43 -5.69 -3.80
CA ALA A 313 -12.89 -5.36 -2.49
C ALA A 313 -14.02 -4.88 -1.57
N PRO A 314 -14.16 -5.46 -0.37
CA PRO A 314 -15.17 -5.03 0.58
C PRO A 314 -14.87 -3.59 1.02
N VAL A 315 -15.88 -2.74 0.97
CA VAL A 315 -15.74 -1.34 1.40
C VAL A 315 -15.73 -1.27 2.91
N THR A 316 -14.70 -0.69 3.46
CA THR A 316 -14.53 -0.53 4.89
C THR A 316 -15.49 0.50 5.48
N ASN A 317 -15.73 0.45 6.80
CA ASN A 317 -16.52 1.47 7.48
C ASN A 317 -15.89 2.86 7.32
N ARG A 318 -14.55 2.94 7.36
CA ARG A 318 -13.79 4.19 7.19
C ARG A 318 -14.01 4.81 5.81
N GLU A 319 -13.98 4.01 4.75
CA GLU A 319 -14.22 4.48 3.38
C GLU A 319 -15.65 5.02 3.19
N TYR A 320 -16.65 4.36 3.79
CA TYR A 320 -18.01 4.89 3.77
C TYR A 320 -18.12 6.23 4.50
N VAL A 321 -17.53 6.33 5.70
CA VAL A 321 -17.54 7.57 6.47
C VAL A 321 -16.85 8.67 5.67
N SER A 322 -15.65 8.43 5.13
CA SER A 322 -14.91 9.41 4.31
C SER A 322 -15.68 9.88 3.09
N SER A 323 -16.36 8.95 2.38
CA SER A 323 -17.20 9.29 1.22
C SER A 323 -18.40 10.15 1.59
N CYS A 324 -19.06 9.86 2.70
CA CYS A 324 -20.18 10.66 3.21
C CYS A 324 -19.74 12.05 3.68
N VAL A 325 -18.57 12.13 4.32
CA VAL A 325 -17.93 13.40 4.71
C VAL A 325 -17.62 14.24 3.48
N ALA A 326 -16.98 13.67 2.45
CA ALA A 326 -16.70 14.36 1.19
C ALA A 326 -17.98 14.83 0.47
N ASN A 327 -19.04 14.02 0.52
CA ASN A 327 -20.34 14.44 -0.02
C ASN A 327 -20.91 15.65 0.72
N TYR A 328 -20.91 15.62 2.05
CA TYR A 328 -21.45 16.72 2.85
C TYR A 328 -20.66 18.02 2.68
N ILE A 329 -19.33 17.93 2.72
CA ILE A 329 -18.44 19.10 2.67
C ILE A 329 -18.32 19.62 1.24
N TYR A 330 -18.02 18.78 0.28
CA TYR A 330 -17.63 19.17 -1.08
C TYR A 330 -18.69 18.92 -2.14
N GLY A 331 -19.76 18.17 -1.80
CA GLY A 331 -20.77 17.75 -2.77
C GLY A 331 -20.33 16.59 -3.66
N ALA A 332 -19.25 15.88 -3.28
CA ALA A 332 -18.73 14.75 -4.05
C ALA A 332 -19.79 13.64 -4.20
N GLY A 333 -19.82 12.98 -5.34
CA GLY A 333 -20.68 11.81 -5.55
C GLY A 333 -20.23 10.64 -4.68
N ILE A 334 -21.18 9.90 -4.08
CA ILE A 334 -20.86 8.68 -3.35
C ILE A 334 -21.08 7.52 -4.31
N VAL A 335 -19.98 7.06 -4.93
CA VAL A 335 -19.96 6.05 -5.99
C VAL A 335 -19.18 4.84 -5.51
N SER A 336 -19.72 3.63 -5.70
CA SER A 336 -18.97 2.39 -5.47
C SER A 336 -17.98 2.14 -6.59
N HIS A 337 -16.93 1.33 -6.30
CA HIS A 337 -16.00 0.89 -7.33
C HIS A 337 -16.74 0.19 -8.49
N LYS A 338 -17.74 -0.65 -8.21
CA LYS A 338 -18.57 -1.29 -9.25
C LYS A 338 -19.32 -0.30 -10.13
N GLU A 339 -19.89 0.75 -9.54
CA GLU A 339 -20.58 1.81 -10.30
C GLU A 339 -19.58 2.62 -11.14
N ALA A 340 -18.41 2.95 -10.59
CA ALA A 340 -17.36 3.63 -11.33
C ALA A 340 -16.85 2.77 -12.50
N ILE A 341 -16.60 1.47 -12.29
CA ILE A 341 -16.24 0.52 -13.34
C ILE A 341 -17.35 0.44 -14.40
N SER A 342 -18.59 0.31 -13.97
CA SER A 342 -19.75 0.28 -14.88
C SER A 342 -19.84 1.55 -15.72
N PHE A 343 -19.57 2.70 -15.11
CA PHE A 343 -19.49 3.97 -15.83
C PHE A 343 -18.38 3.96 -16.88
N PHE A 344 -17.14 3.56 -16.51
CA PHE A 344 -16.03 3.51 -17.45
C PHE A 344 -16.23 2.47 -18.56
N SER A 345 -16.73 1.28 -18.23
CA SER A 345 -17.00 0.21 -19.19
C SER A 345 -18.18 0.54 -20.13
N GLY A 346 -19.15 1.30 -19.64
CA GLY A 346 -20.30 1.77 -20.42
C GLY A 346 -19.97 2.90 -21.41
N ARG A 347 -18.80 3.54 -21.27
CA ARG A 347 -18.35 4.60 -22.18
C ARG A 347 -17.99 4.02 -23.55
N LYS A 348 -18.91 4.09 -24.48
CA LYS A 348 -18.69 3.70 -25.89
C LYS A 348 -18.01 4.81 -26.69
N ILE A 349 -16.78 5.18 -26.27
CA ILE A 349 -15.98 6.21 -26.95
C ILE A 349 -14.90 5.50 -27.77
N ALA A 350 -14.75 5.89 -29.04
CA ALA A 350 -13.66 5.36 -29.86
C ALA A 350 -12.30 5.68 -29.22
N LEU A 351 -11.37 4.72 -29.26
CA LEU A 351 -10.03 4.84 -28.62
C LEU A 351 -9.33 6.16 -29.03
N GLU A 352 -9.38 6.51 -30.30
CA GLU A 352 -8.74 7.73 -30.82
C GLU A 352 -9.38 9.01 -30.30
N GLN A 353 -10.70 9.01 -30.15
CA GLN A 353 -11.41 10.14 -29.54
C GLN A 353 -11.08 10.28 -28.06
N ASP A 354 -11.02 9.18 -27.32
CA ASP A 354 -10.63 9.16 -25.91
C ASP A 354 -9.19 9.63 -25.71
N ARG A 355 -8.25 9.17 -26.56
CA ARG A 355 -6.87 9.62 -26.60
C ARG A 355 -6.74 11.12 -26.91
N SER A 356 -7.54 11.61 -27.84
CA SER A 356 -7.56 13.03 -28.16
C SER A 356 -8.01 13.89 -26.97
N MET A 357 -8.98 13.40 -26.20
CA MET A 357 -9.43 14.06 -24.96
C MET A 357 -8.33 14.04 -23.89
N PHE A 358 -7.68 12.90 -23.72
CA PHE A 358 -6.54 12.78 -22.82
C PHE A 358 -5.38 13.70 -23.18
N ASN A 359 -5.01 13.81 -24.47
CA ASN A 359 -3.99 14.74 -24.92
C ASN A 359 -4.38 16.22 -24.66
N ARG A 360 -5.67 16.57 -24.75
CA ARG A 360 -6.14 17.90 -24.34
C ARG A 360 -6.03 18.13 -22.83
N PHE A 361 -6.30 17.11 -22.04
CA PHE A 361 -6.07 17.16 -20.58
C PHE A 361 -4.59 17.41 -20.26
N ILE A 362 -3.67 16.68 -20.91
CA ILE A 362 -2.22 16.88 -20.76
C ILE A 362 -1.85 18.33 -21.11
N ALA A 363 -2.25 18.80 -22.26
CA ALA A 363 -1.93 20.15 -22.74
C ALA A 363 -2.54 21.27 -21.86
N ALA A 364 -3.59 20.99 -21.12
CA ALA A 364 -4.16 21.93 -20.16
C ALA A 364 -3.44 21.94 -18.82
N LEU A 365 -2.93 20.78 -18.37
CA LEU A 365 -2.25 20.61 -17.10
C LEU A 365 -0.76 20.98 -17.18
N ILE A 366 -0.04 20.49 -18.20
CA ILE A 366 1.41 20.63 -18.32
C ILE A 366 1.73 21.94 -19.07
N ASP A 367 2.27 22.91 -18.33
CA ASP A 367 2.71 24.21 -18.86
C ASP A 367 4.03 24.61 -18.19
N PRO A 368 5.13 24.85 -18.95
CA PRO A 368 6.44 25.21 -18.38
C PRO A 368 6.49 26.61 -17.77
N ALA A 369 5.50 27.44 -18.04
CA ALA A 369 5.49 28.83 -17.63
C ALA A 369 4.50 29.16 -16.51
N ARG A 370 3.51 28.30 -16.26
CA ARG A 370 2.42 28.62 -15.34
C ARG A 370 2.07 27.43 -14.45
N ASN A 371 1.64 27.77 -13.23
CA ASN A 371 1.13 26.80 -12.26
C ASN A 371 2.08 25.64 -11.95
N LEU A 372 3.37 25.88 -12.18
CA LEU A 372 4.44 24.91 -12.00
C LEU A 372 5.29 25.28 -10.78
N ALA A 373 5.50 24.33 -9.91
CA ALA A 373 6.49 24.37 -8.85
C ALA A 373 7.43 23.18 -9.00
N VAL A 374 8.74 23.45 -9.02
CA VAL A 374 9.77 22.42 -8.96
C VAL A 374 10.48 22.56 -7.63
N SER A 375 10.41 21.53 -6.81
CA SER A 375 11.03 21.51 -5.48
C SER A 375 12.16 20.50 -5.45
N TYR A 376 13.24 20.87 -4.81
CA TYR A 376 14.44 20.07 -4.65
C TYR A 376 14.68 19.86 -3.15
N GLY A 377 14.47 18.64 -2.66
CA GLY A 377 14.91 18.21 -1.35
C GLY A 377 16.29 17.58 -1.49
N THR A 378 17.34 18.20 -0.95
CA THR A 378 18.70 17.69 -1.10
C THR A 378 19.41 17.60 0.25
N PRO A 379 20.45 16.75 0.38
CA PRO A 379 21.31 16.69 1.56
C PRO A 379 22.01 18.03 1.83
N SER A 380 22.35 18.75 0.78
CA SER A 380 23.04 20.05 0.86
C SER A 380 22.12 21.16 1.36
N ASP A 381 22.62 22.04 2.22
CA ASP A 381 21.92 23.23 2.70
C ASP A 381 21.84 24.35 1.62
N SER A 382 22.56 24.21 0.52
CA SER A 382 22.59 25.20 -0.56
C SER A 382 22.53 24.54 -1.92
N LEU A 383 21.63 25.04 -2.78
CA LEU A 383 21.48 24.61 -4.15
C LEU A 383 21.20 25.83 -5.05
N ASP A 384 21.92 25.95 -6.17
CA ASP A 384 21.65 27.02 -7.15
C ASP A 384 20.38 26.71 -7.96
N THR A 385 19.24 27.06 -7.37
CA THR A 385 17.92 26.89 -7.99
C THR A 385 17.76 27.71 -9.27
N ASP A 386 18.47 28.84 -9.43
CA ASP A 386 18.44 29.65 -10.66
C ASP A 386 19.18 28.95 -11.79
N ALA A 387 20.29 28.25 -11.49
CA ALA A 387 20.96 27.41 -12.48
C ALA A 387 20.04 26.26 -12.91
N LEU A 388 19.42 25.56 -11.99
CA LEU A 388 18.49 24.46 -12.29
C LEU A 388 17.25 24.93 -13.06
N LYS A 389 16.74 26.13 -12.77
CA LYS A 389 15.68 26.76 -13.55
C LYS A 389 16.12 26.98 -15.00
N ARG A 390 17.34 27.51 -15.22
CA ARG A 390 17.90 27.70 -16.58
C ARG A 390 18.04 26.35 -17.30
N GLU A 391 18.53 25.32 -16.61
CA GLU A 391 18.67 23.96 -17.16
C GLU A 391 17.31 23.37 -17.55
N PHE A 392 16.34 23.45 -16.67
CA PHE A 392 14.96 22.99 -16.91
C PHE A 392 14.37 23.67 -18.14
N GLN A 393 14.48 25.01 -18.22
CA GLN A 393 13.95 25.78 -19.32
C GLN A 393 14.69 25.51 -20.64
N ALA A 394 16.02 25.33 -20.60
CA ALA A 394 16.84 24.98 -21.76
C ALA A 394 16.46 23.57 -22.27
N ALA A 395 16.37 22.59 -21.39
CA ALA A 395 15.96 21.23 -21.73
C ALA A 395 14.56 21.21 -22.34
N TRP A 396 13.62 21.96 -21.75
CA TRP A 396 12.26 22.09 -22.27
C TRP A 396 12.22 22.61 -23.71
N LYS A 397 13.06 23.61 -24.04
CA LYS A 397 13.12 24.19 -25.39
C LYS A 397 13.80 23.29 -26.40
N ASN A 398 14.87 22.61 -25.99
CA ASN A 398 15.80 21.91 -26.87
C ASN A 398 15.53 20.42 -27.01
N THR A 399 14.54 19.90 -26.29
CA THR A 399 14.19 18.47 -26.38
C THR A 399 13.79 18.13 -27.82
N PRO A 400 14.47 17.19 -28.46
CA PRO A 400 14.11 16.78 -29.83
C PRO A 400 12.71 16.18 -29.84
N VAL A 401 11.99 16.39 -30.93
CA VAL A 401 10.70 15.73 -31.15
C VAL A 401 10.97 14.23 -31.22
N ARG A 402 10.50 13.50 -30.22
CA ARG A 402 10.64 12.04 -30.18
C ARG A 402 9.55 11.38 -30.99
N THR A 403 9.91 10.31 -31.69
CA THR A 403 8.97 9.28 -32.10
C THR A 403 8.45 8.59 -30.83
N ALA A 404 7.14 8.42 -30.74
CA ALA A 404 6.48 7.84 -29.59
C ALA A 404 7.18 6.58 -29.04
N TYR A 405 7.18 6.43 -27.72
CA TYR A 405 7.63 5.20 -27.06
C TYR A 405 6.82 4.02 -27.58
N HIS A 406 7.48 3.06 -28.20
CA HIS A 406 6.82 1.90 -28.73
C HIS A 406 6.87 0.76 -27.73
N VAL A 407 5.72 0.43 -27.13
CA VAL A 407 5.50 -0.92 -26.63
C VAL A 407 5.40 -1.82 -27.86
N LYS A 408 6.41 -2.63 -28.10
CA LYS A 408 6.40 -3.50 -29.26
C LYS A 408 5.33 -4.59 -29.06
N SER A 409 4.22 -4.46 -29.75
CA SER A 409 3.08 -5.39 -29.69
C SER A 409 3.45 -6.86 -29.96
N ASN A 410 4.61 -7.11 -30.56
CA ASN A 410 5.08 -8.44 -30.97
C ASN A 410 6.01 -9.13 -29.96
N ASP A 411 6.31 -8.52 -28.81
CA ASP A 411 7.25 -9.09 -27.83
C ASP A 411 6.75 -10.45 -27.27
N THR A 412 5.44 -10.63 -27.17
CA THR A 412 4.86 -11.93 -26.78
C THR A 412 5.17 -13.07 -27.75
N LEU A 413 5.48 -12.77 -29.02
CA LEU A 413 5.86 -13.76 -30.03
C LEU A 413 7.28 -14.29 -29.82
N ALA A 414 8.16 -13.47 -29.21
CA ALA A 414 9.54 -13.87 -28.90
C ALA A 414 9.62 -14.91 -27.77
N LEU A 415 8.58 -15.01 -26.93
CA LEU A 415 8.56 -15.95 -25.82
C LEU A 415 8.60 -17.39 -26.29
N TYR A 416 9.27 -18.22 -25.49
CA TYR A 416 9.38 -19.63 -25.71
C TYR A 416 8.00 -20.30 -25.94
N TYR A 417 7.87 -21.09 -26.96
CA TYR A 417 6.70 -21.89 -27.24
C TYR A 417 7.03 -23.38 -27.01
N PRO A 418 6.28 -24.08 -26.11
CA PRO A 418 6.60 -25.45 -25.77
C PRO A 418 6.37 -26.39 -27.00
N VAL A 419 7.45 -26.99 -27.46
CA VAL A 419 7.47 -27.96 -28.58
C VAL A 419 7.61 -29.40 -28.07
N GLU A 420 7.87 -29.57 -26.77
CA GLU A 420 8.05 -30.85 -26.12
C GLU A 420 6.76 -31.69 -26.13
N LYS A 421 6.93 -32.99 -25.95
CA LYS A 421 5.80 -33.90 -25.83
C LYS A 421 4.91 -33.53 -24.65
N LYS A 422 3.60 -33.56 -24.86
CA LYS A 422 2.62 -33.32 -23.79
C LYS A 422 2.89 -34.23 -22.59
N MET A 423 2.94 -33.61 -21.38
CA MET A 423 3.16 -34.32 -20.14
C MET A 423 1.87 -35.01 -19.67
N LYS A 424 1.95 -36.28 -19.31
CA LYS A 424 0.82 -37.02 -18.75
C LYS A 424 0.58 -36.59 -17.28
N ILE A 425 -0.67 -36.46 -16.90
CA ILE A 425 -1.08 -36.38 -15.51
C ILE A 425 -1.04 -37.80 -14.94
N LYS A 426 -0.28 -37.99 -13.86
CA LYS A 426 -0.10 -39.25 -13.14
C LYS A 426 -1.22 -39.50 -12.15
N SER A 427 -1.63 -38.48 -11.43
CA SER A 427 -2.71 -38.54 -10.45
C SER A 427 -3.41 -37.17 -10.30
N GLU A 428 -4.66 -37.28 -9.91
CA GLU A 428 -5.49 -36.12 -9.54
C GLU A 428 -6.02 -36.33 -8.11
N GLY A 429 -6.13 -35.26 -7.33
CA GLY A 429 -6.61 -35.28 -5.94
C GLY A 429 -7.12 -33.92 -5.51
N ILE A 430 -7.44 -33.77 -4.24
CA ILE A 430 -7.87 -32.52 -3.60
C ILE A 430 -6.87 -32.13 -2.52
N ASP A 431 -6.49 -30.88 -2.48
CA ASP A 431 -5.67 -30.33 -1.39
C ASP A 431 -6.56 -30.04 -0.16
N PRO A 432 -6.23 -30.59 1.02
CA PRO A 432 -7.12 -30.51 2.19
C PRO A 432 -7.15 -29.11 2.84
N GLN A 433 -6.23 -28.22 2.53
CA GLN A 433 -6.19 -26.87 3.09
C GLN A 433 -6.95 -25.87 2.24
N THR A 434 -6.87 -26.01 0.92
CA THR A 434 -7.41 -25.03 -0.04
C THR A 434 -8.64 -25.54 -0.80
N ASP A 435 -9.00 -26.84 -0.65
CA ASP A 435 -9.99 -27.56 -1.45
C ASP A 435 -9.69 -27.50 -2.97
N GLY A 436 -8.47 -27.12 -3.33
CA GLY A 436 -8.00 -27.03 -4.71
C GLY A 436 -7.75 -28.39 -5.35
N THR A 437 -7.96 -28.48 -6.66
CA THR A 437 -7.62 -29.69 -7.43
C THR A 437 -6.10 -29.80 -7.58
N VAL A 438 -5.54 -30.94 -7.19
CA VAL A 438 -4.11 -31.25 -7.30
C VAL A 438 -3.86 -32.12 -8.53
N TRP A 439 -3.08 -31.64 -9.48
CA TRP A 439 -2.56 -32.45 -10.58
C TRP A 439 -1.09 -32.77 -10.36
N THR A 440 -0.75 -34.06 -10.31
CA THR A 440 0.64 -34.53 -10.29
C THR A 440 1.01 -35.00 -11.68
N PHE A 441 2.04 -34.43 -12.28
CA PHE A 441 2.53 -34.75 -13.59
C PHE A 441 3.55 -35.91 -13.57
N ALA A 442 3.77 -36.56 -14.71
CA ALA A 442 4.66 -37.70 -14.78
C ALA A 442 6.13 -37.39 -14.49
N ASN A 443 6.55 -36.12 -14.63
CA ASN A 443 7.87 -35.62 -14.22
C ASN A 443 7.98 -35.24 -12.73
N GLY A 444 6.92 -35.45 -11.94
CA GLY A 444 6.91 -35.16 -10.49
C GLY A 444 6.39 -33.79 -10.14
N MET A 445 6.26 -32.85 -11.07
CA MET A 445 5.71 -31.53 -10.79
C MET A 445 4.27 -31.63 -10.32
N LYS A 446 3.91 -30.77 -9.37
CA LYS A 446 2.55 -30.65 -8.82
C LYS A 446 1.98 -29.27 -9.11
N VAL A 447 0.71 -29.25 -9.50
CA VAL A 447 -0.06 -28.00 -9.62
C VAL A 447 -1.30 -28.13 -8.77
N VAL A 448 -1.55 -27.14 -7.91
CA VAL A 448 -2.80 -27.01 -7.15
C VAL A 448 -3.59 -25.87 -7.76
N PHE A 449 -4.79 -26.15 -8.17
CA PHE A 449 -5.70 -25.17 -8.74
C PHE A 449 -6.93 -25.01 -7.88
N LYS A 450 -7.12 -23.81 -7.34
CA LYS A 450 -8.32 -23.40 -6.62
C LYS A 450 -9.17 -22.51 -7.53
N LYS A 451 -10.33 -22.99 -7.89
CA LYS A 451 -11.27 -22.21 -8.69
C LYS A 451 -12.01 -21.23 -7.80
N THR A 452 -12.01 -19.94 -8.20
CA THR A 452 -12.80 -18.87 -7.62
C THR A 452 -13.49 -18.06 -8.71
N ASP A 453 -14.24 -17.03 -8.35
CA ASP A 453 -14.86 -16.10 -9.30
C ASP A 453 -13.96 -14.87 -9.59
N ASP A 454 -12.74 -14.84 -9.04
CA ASP A 454 -11.80 -13.74 -9.26
C ASP A 454 -11.20 -13.82 -10.67
N LYS A 455 -11.43 -12.78 -11.45
CA LYS A 455 -10.90 -12.65 -12.82
C LYS A 455 -9.39 -12.43 -12.85
N GLN A 456 -8.79 -12.00 -11.75
CA GLN A 456 -7.36 -11.96 -11.55
C GLN A 456 -6.89 -13.31 -11.01
N VAL A 457 -6.13 -14.02 -11.83
CA VAL A 457 -5.47 -15.26 -11.41
C VAL A 457 -4.26 -14.92 -10.55
N ARG A 458 -4.23 -15.43 -9.32
CA ARG A 458 -3.04 -15.45 -8.48
C ARG A 458 -2.25 -16.72 -8.75
N TYR A 459 -0.94 -16.60 -8.75
CA TYR A 459 -0.08 -17.75 -8.95
C TYR A 459 1.20 -17.67 -8.13
N ALA A 460 1.70 -18.82 -7.72
CA ALA A 460 3.01 -18.97 -7.12
C ALA A 460 3.65 -20.28 -7.62
N MET A 461 4.88 -20.22 -8.08
CA MET A 461 5.74 -21.36 -8.38
C MET A 461 6.86 -21.40 -7.37
N MET A 462 6.77 -22.31 -6.40
CA MET A 462 7.76 -22.49 -5.35
C MET A 462 8.59 -23.73 -5.61
N ILE A 463 9.89 -23.65 -5.41
CA ILE A 463 10.84 -24.76 -5.46
C ILE A 463 11.70 -24.70 -4.19
N ARG A 464 11.78 -25.81 -3.46
CA ARG A 464 12.64 -25.88 -2.27
C ARG A 464 14.12 -25.68 -2.62
N GLY A 465 14.86 -25.09 -1.70
CA GLY A 465 16.26 -24.70 -1.85
C GLY A 465 16.38 -23.18 -1.99
N GLY A 466 16.77 -22.53 -0.89
CA GLY A 466 16.89 -21.09 -0.80
C GLY A 466 18.28 -20.57 -1.06
N TYR A 467 18.56 -19.34 -0.60
CA TYR A 467 19.85 -18.70 -0.79
C TYR A 467 21.03 -19.43 -0.14
N THR A 468 20.78 -20.33 0.81
CA THR A 468 21.84 -21.21 1.40
C THR A 468 22.42 -22.21 0.41
N GLU A 469 21.79 -22.41 -0.74
CA GLU A 469 22.25 -23.26 -1.82
C GLU A 469 22.95 -22.48 -2.95
N VAL A 470 23.08 -21.15 -2.82
CA VAL A 470 23.83 -20.34 -3.78
C VAL A 470 25.34 -20.65 -3.62
N PRO A 471 26.03 -21.07 -4.69
CA PRO A 471 27.45 -21.40 -4.60
C PRO A 471 28.28 -20.18 -4.18
N ASP A 472 29.18 -20.38 -3.21
CA ASP A 472 30.17 -19.38 -2.78
C ASP A 472 29.53 -18.01 -2.40
N ILE A 473 28.30 -18.03 -1.88
CA ILE A 473 27.60 -16.80 -1.46
C ILE A 473 28.39 -16.12 -0.33
N SER A 474 28.59 -14.81 -0.46
CA SER A 474 29.23 -14.00 0.57
C SER A 474 28.19 -13.50 1.59
N GLU A 475 28.69 -13.12 2.78
CA GLU A 475 27.84 -12.53 3.81
C GLU A 475 27.09 -11.30 3.28
N GLY A 476 25.75 -11.26 3.45
CA GLY A 476 24.90 -10.16 3.02
C GLY A 476 24.43 -10.22 1.55
N GLU A 477 24.99 -11.08 0.71
CA GLU A 477 24.52 -11.26 -0.66
C GLU A 477 23.14 -11.94 -0.73
N SER A 478 22.75 -12.69 0.30
CA SER A 478 21.47 -13.40 0.40
C SER A 478 20.24 -12.50 0.13
N ALA A 479 20.31 -11.25 0.58
CA ALA A 479 19.24 -10.27 0.40
C ALA A 479 18.96 -9.88 -1.06
N PHE A 480 19.92 -10.13 -1.96
CA PHE A 480 19.83 -9.71 -3.37
C PHE A 480 19.54 -10.85 -4.34
N VAL A 481 19.63 -12.11 -3.89
CA VAL A 481 19.56 -13.27 -4.80
C VAL A 481 18.26 -13.30 -5.60
N GLY A 482 17.13 -12.98 -4.98
CA GLY A 482 15.82 -12.98 -5.66
C GLY A 482 15.76 -11.95 -6.78
N ASP A 483 16.32 -10.77 -6.57
CA ASP A 483 16.31 -9.68 -7.56
C ASP A 483 17.10 -10.03 -8.83
N MET A 484 18.12 -10.88 -8.70
CA MET A 484 18.97 -11.27 -9.83
C MET A 484 18.16 -11.87 -10.98
N LEU A 485 17.06 -12.59 -10.68
CA LEU A 485 16.23 -13.18 -11.74
C LEU A 485 15.59 -12.11 -12.65
N GLY A 486 15.31 -10.94 -12.12
CA GLY A 486 14.76 -9.79 -12.83
C GLY A 486 15.78 -9.02 -13.69
N LEU A 487 17.07 -9.40 -13.65
CA LEU A 487 18.16 -8.71 -14.35
C LEU A 487 18.71 -9.48 -15.56
N TYR A 488 18.10 -10.60 -15.91
CA TYR A 488 18.50 -11.36 -17.11
C TYR A 488 17.75 -10.89 -18.35
N ASP A 489 18.40 -10.97 -19.50
CA ASP A 489 17.72 -10.94 -20.78
C ASP A 489 16.88 -12.21 -20.94
N ILE A 490 15.61 -12.07 -21.30
CA ILE A 490 14.70 -13.18 -21.51
C ILE A 490 14.30 -13.24 -22.99
N CYS A 491 14.66 -14.33 -23.67
CA CYS A 491 14.42 -14.47 -25.09
C CYS A 491 14.97 -13.30 -25.95
N GLY A 492 16.11 -12.73 -25.55
CA GLY A 492 16.73 -11.58 -26.21
C GLY A 492 16.05 -10.22 -25.92
N MET A 493 15.08 -10.19 -25.02
CA MET A 493 14.52 -8.97 -24.49
C MET A 493 15.30 -8.53 -23.25
N SER A 494 15.68 -7.23 -23.18
CA SER A 494 16.27 -6.68 -21.95
C SER A 494 15.34 -6.82 -20.75
N PRO A 495 15.84 -6.76 -19.51
CA PRO A 495 15.03 -6.88 -18.28
C PRO A 495 13.84 -5.91 -18.28
N MET A 496 14.08 -4.65 -18.61
CA MET A 496 13.03 -3.64 -18.68
C MET A 496 11.99 -3.95 -19.77
N ARG A 497 12.43 -4.38 -20.95
CA ARG A 497 11.52 -4.73 -22.05
C ARG A 497 10.66 -5.95 -21.71
N PHE A 498 11.25 -6.97 -21.07
CA PHE A 498 10.50 -8.13 -20.62
C PHE A 498 9.46 -7.76 -19.55
N ARG A 499 9.86 -6.96 -18.55
CA ARG A 499 8.95 -6.42 -17.52
C ARG A 499 7.80 -5.61 -18.16
N ASN A 500 8.13 -4.69 -19.07
CA ASN A 500 7.12 -3.89 -19.77
C ASN A 500 6.13 -4.74 -20.57
N MET A 501 6.61 -5.81 -21.21
CA MET A 501 5.74 -6.75 -21.95
C MET A 501 4.79 -7.49 -21.00
N LEU A 502 5.28 -7.97 -19.84
CA LEU A 502 4.42 -8.61 -18.83
C LEU A 502 3.36 -7.64 -18.32
N GLU A 503 3.79 -6.44 -17.92
CA GLU A 503 2.91 -5.41 -17.41
C GLU A 503 1.86 -4.97 -18.43
N ALA A 504 2.21 -4.80 -19.71
CA ALA A 504 1.25 -4.47 -20.77
C ALA A 504 0.16 -5.56 -20.98
N ASN A 505 0.42 -6.77 -20.50
CA ASN A 505 -0.55 -7.87 -20.50
C ASN A 505 -1.20 -8.07 -19.11
N GLY A 506 -1.01 -7.15 -18.17
CA GLY A 506 -1.57 -7.22 -16.82
C GLY A 506 -0.94 -8.31 -15.95
N ILE A 507 0.21 -8.86 -16.36
CA ILE A 507 0.95 -9.89 -15.61
C ILE A 507 1.94 -9.21 -14.68
N THR A 508 1.86 -9.50 -13.39
CA THR A 508 2.91 -9.18 -12.42
C THR A 508 3.74 -10.42 -12.13
N MET A 509 5.03 -10.23 -11.90
CA MET A 509 5.94 -11.33 -11.59
C MET A 509 7.05 -10.83 -10.68
N ASN A 510 7.25 -11.52 -9.56
CA ASN A 510 8.32 -11.28 -8.61
C ASN A 510 8.99 -12.60 -8.26
N CYS A 511 10.29 -12.57 -8.02
CA CYS A 511 11.04 -13.71 -7.50
C CYS A 511 11.54 -13.38 -6.10
N GLU A 512 11.18 -14.21 -5.16
CA GLU A 512 11.67 -14.17 -3.79
C GLU A 512 12.50 -15.41 -3.51
N VAL A 513 13.64 -15.24 -2.87
CA VAL A 513 14.49 -16.35 -2.43
C VAL A 513 14.67 -16.24 -0.94
N THR A 514 14.09 -17.19 -0.21
CA THR A 514 14.20 -17.28 1.25
C THR A 514 15.38 -18.16 1.65
N ILE A 515 15.52 -18.42 2.92
CA ILE A 515 16.50 -19.40 3.42
C ILE A 515 16.23 -20.83 2.90
N ALA A 516 14.97 -21.16 2.61
CA ALA A 516 14.50 -22.51 2.36
C ALA A 516 14.00 -22.76 0.94
N ASP A 517 13.58 -21.75 0.23
CA ASP A 517 12.93 -21.87 -1.07
C ASP A 517 13.15 -20.68 -2.00
N MET A 518 12.85 -20.93 -3.29
CA MET A 518 12.71 -19.91 -4.32
C MET A 518 11.25 -19.89 -4.76
N CYS A 519 10.60 -18.74 -4.75
CA CYS A 519 9.22 -18.55 -5.14
C CYS A 519 9.10 -17.48 -6.23
N ILE A 520 8.55 -17.84 -7.40
CA ILE A 520 8.14 -16.91 -8.44
C ILE A 520 6.62 -16.75 -8.34
N ARG A 521 6.15 -15.54 -8.01
CA ARG A 521 4.73 -15.28 -7.75
C ARG A 521 4.24 -13.99 -8.36
N GLY A 522 2.93 -13.88 -8.49
CA GLY A 522 2.28 -12.68 -9.00
C GLY A 522 0.83 -12.90 -9.39
N THR A 523 0.34 -12.03 -10.26
CA THR A 523 -1.03 -12.07 -10.78
C THR A 523 -1.06 -12.01 -12.30
N ALA A 524 -2.11 -12.53 -12.89
CA ALA A 524 -2.36 -12.44 -14.33
C ALA A 524 -3.86 -12.41 -14.63
N PRO A 525 -4.34 -11.72 -15.69
CA PRO A 525 -5.70 -11.89 -16.15
C PRO A 525 -5.97 -13.35 -16.57
N ALA A 526 -7.18 -13.85 -16.32
CA ALA A 526 -7.54 -15.24 -16.61
C ALA A 526 -7.32 -15.64 -18.09
N ASP A 527 -7.59 -14.73 -19.02
CA ASP A 527 -7.35 -14.94 -20.46
C ASP A 527 -5.86 -14.98 -20.84
N LYS A 528 -4.95 -14.58 -19.93
CA LYS A 528 -3.50 -14.55 -20.10
C LYS A 528 -2.77 -15.76 -19.51
N ALA A 529 -3.48 -16.76 -18.97
CA ALA A 529 -2.87 -17.95 -18.36
C ALA A 529 -1.85 -18.67 -19.26
N ASN A 530 -2.11 -18.74 -20.57
CA ASN A 530 -1.14 -19.31 -21.52
C ASN A 530 0.11 -18.45 -21.68
N LEU A 531 -0.05 -17.12 -21.70
CA LEU A 531 1.07 -16.18 -21.77
C LEU A 531 1.92 -16.26 -20.51
N LEU A 532 1.29 -16.33 -19.34
CA LEU A 532 1.96 -16.55 -18.05
C LEU A 532 2.83 -17.81 -18.07
N CYS A 533 2.26 -18.96 -18.48
CA CYS A 533 3.02 -20.21 -18.57
C CYS A 533 4.21 -20.11 -19.54
N ARG A 534 4.04 -19.41 -20.67
CA ARG A 534 5.13 -19.17 -21.62
C ARG A 534 6.20 -18.26 -21.06
N SER A 535 5.84 -17.25 -20.26
CA SER A 535 6.80 -16.35 -19.59
C SER A 535 7.66 -17.12 -18.58
N LEU A 536 7.05 -17.95 -17.73
CA LEU A 536 7.78 -18.83 -16.79
C LEU A 536 8.71 -19.81 -17.54
N LEU A 537 8.25 -20.38 -18.64
CA LEU A 537 9.08 -21.25 -19.47
C LEU A 537 10.23 -20.50 -20.13
N SER A 538 10.01 -19.26 -20.56
CA SER A 538 11.05 -18.42 -21.18
C SER A 538 12.17 -18.12 -20.17
N ILE A 539 11.83 -17.81 -18.93
CA ILE A 539 12.79 -17.63 -17.83
C ILE A 539 13.60 -18.92 -17.61
N HIS A 540 12.95 -20.07 -17.62
CA HIS A 540 13.63 -21.35 -17.44
C HIS A 540 14.55 -21.71 -18.63
N LYS A 541 14.13 -21.46 -19.88
CA LYS A 541 14.79 -21.96 -21.08
C LYS A 541 15.76 -20.97 -21.73
N ASN A 542 15.42 -19.71 -21.77
CA ASN A 542 16.04 -18.71 -22.61
C ASN A 542 16.36 -17.43 -21.84
N ARG A 543 17.09 -17.53 -20.73
CA ARG A 543 17.66 -16.39 -20.02
C ARG A 543 19.15 -16.28 -20.30
N SER A 544 19.68 -15.10 -20.30
CA SER A 544 21.10 -14.81 -20.37
C SER A 544 21.48 -13.63 -19.48
N LEU A 545 22.66 -13.70 -18.87
CA LEU A 545 23.15 -12.68 -17.95
C LEU A 545 23.29 -11.33 -18.68
N ASN A 546 22.79 -10.26 -18.05
CA ASN A 546 22.95 -8.88 -18.49
C ASN A 546 23.78 -8.07 -17.47
N LYS A 547 25.06 -7.92 -17.71
CA LYS A 547 26.00 -7.23 -16.81
C LYS A 547 25.73 -5.73 -16.69
N GLU A 548 25.25 -5.10 -17.77
CA GLU A 548 24.92 -3.67 -17.74
C GLU A 548 23.67 -3.41 -16.86
N ALA A 549 22.67 -4.28 -16.97
CA ALA A 549 21.50 -4.23 -16.10
C ALA A 549 21.85 -4.41 -14.63
N PHE A 550 22.80 -5.30 -14.32
CA PHE A 550 23.28 -5.49 -12.95
C PHE A 550 24.04 -4.25 -12.43
N ALA A 551 24.94 -3.69 -13.23
CA ALA A 551 25.66 -2.48 -12.85
C ALA A 551 24.71 -1.30 -12.56
N TYR A 552 23.72 -1.11 -13.42
CA TYR A 552 22.68 -0.11 -13.21
C TYR A 552 21.82 -0.40 -11.98
N TYR A 553 21.40 -1.65 -11.78
CA TYR A 553 20.67 -2.09 -10.59
C TYR A 553 21.45 -1.77 -9.31
N LYS A 554 22.75 -2.11 -9.24
CA LYS A 554 23.62 -1.83 -8.08
C LYS A 554 23.64 -0.33 -7.74
N SER A 555 23.74 0.52 -8.75
CA SER A 555 23.70 1.98 -8.58
C SER A 555 22.35 2.47 -8.08
N CYS A 556 21.24 1.94 -8.60
CA CYS A 556 19.90 2.27 -8.15
C CYS A 556 19.62 1.77 -6.72
N GLU A 557 20.11 0.58 -6.39
CA GLU A 557 19.90 -0.01 -5.07
C GLU A 557 20.65 0.75 -3.97
N ALA A 558 21.80 1.34 -4.28
CA ALA A 558 22.51 2.22 -3.35
C ALA A 558 21.63 3.41 -2.92
N LEU A 559 20.86 3.97 -3.85
CA LEU A 559 19.91 5.05 -3.54
C LEU A 559 18.67 4.55 -2.78
N ARG A 560 18.12 3.38 -3.16
CA ARG A 560 16.97 2.78 -2.49
C ARG A 560 17.28 2.39 -1.07
N GLN A 561 18.52 1.97 -0.80
CA GLN A 561 18.96 1.66 0.55
C GLN A 561 18.86 2.88 1.46
N GLU A 562 19.14 4.08 0.94
CA GLU A 562 18.99 5.32 1.68
C GLU A 562 17.52 5.59 2.04
N ASP A 563 16.60 5.45 1.08
CA ASP A 563 15.16 5.58 1.33
C ASP A 563 14.65 4.52 2.33
N PHE A 564 15.08 3.27 2.19
CA PHE A 564 14.71 2.17 3.08
C PHE A 564 15.21 2.37 4.51
N ARG A 565 16.44 2.84 4.70
CA ARG A 565 17.05 3.07 6.03
C ARG A 565 16.18 3.97 6.92
N HIS A 566 15.44 4.88 6.31
CA HIS A 566 14.59 5.84 6.99
C HIS A 566 13.14 5.38 7.16
N SER A 567 12.79 4.21 6.63
CA SER A 567 11.45 3.62 6.75
C SER A 567 11.28 2.84 8.06
N THR A 568 10.03 2.58 8.44
CA THR A 568 9.70 1.67 9.55
C THR A 568 10.28 0.27 9.32
N ASP A 569 10.22 -0.23 8.09
CA ASP A 569 10.78 -1.54 7.75
C ASP A 569 12.31 -1.56 7.89
N GLY A 570 12.97 -0.46 7.56
CA GLY A 570 14.41 -0.30 7.77
C GLY A 570 14.79 -0.33 9.26
N ILE A 571 14.02 0.37 10.10
CA ILE A 571 14.23 0.34 11.56
C ILE A 571 14.03 -1.08 12.10
N ASN A 572 12.98 -1.76 11.69
CA ASN A 572 12.70 -3.13 12.12
C ASN A 572 13.80 -4.11 11.65
N ALA A 573 14.31 -3.94 10.43
CA ALA A 573 15.42 -4.74 9.91
C ALA A 573 16.72 -4.52 10.69
N VAL A 574 17.04 -3.28 11.08
CA VAL A 574 18.19 -2.97 11.93
C VAL A 574 18.02 -3.58 13.32
N THR A 575 16.84 -3.45 13.91
CA THR A 575 16.55 -4.04 15.23
C THR A 575 16.64 -5.56 15.20
N ASP A 576 16.19 -6.20 14.12
CA ASP A 576 16.35 -7.64 13.92
C ASP A 576 17.83 -8.07 13.81
N SER A 577 18.65 -7.29 13.10
CA SER A 577 20.10 -7.54 13.01
C SER A 577 20.81 -7.38 14.36
N ILE A 578 20.36 -6.46 15.22
CA ILE A 578 20.89 -6.30 16.57
C ILE A 578 20.52 -7.50 17.46
N MET A 579 19.34 -8.07 17.27
CA MET A 579 18.91 -9.29 17.99
C MET A 579 19.73 -10.52 17.61
N CYS A 580 20.20 -10.60 16.35
CA CYS A 580 20.94 -11.73 15.79
C CYS A 580 22.20 -11.27 15.06
N PRO A 581 23.20 -10.73 15.80
CA PRO A 581 24.37 -10.10 15.17
C PRO A 581 25.26 -11.07 14.39
N ASP A 582 25.25 -12.35 14.73
CA ASP A 582 26.13 -13.37 14.13
C ASP A 582 25.43 -14.13 12.98
N PHE A 583 24.26 -13.68 12.54
CA PHE A 583 23.55 -14.37 11.47
C PHE A 583 24.18 -14.10 10.11
N TYR A 584 24.72 -15.12 9.49
CA TYR A 584 25.49 -15.03 8.24
C TYR A 584 24.64 -14.58 7.03
N TYR A 585 23.33 -14.82 7.04
CA TYR A 585 22.43 -14.54 5.92
C TYR A 585 21.43 -13.41 6.24
N PRO A 586 21.88 -12.18 6.50
CA PRO A 586 20.98 -11.08 6.77
C PRO A 586 20.13 -10.79 5.53
N VAL A 587 18.85 -10.47 5.76
CA VAL A 587 17.91 -10.09 4.69
C VAL A 587 17.89 -8.58 4.44
N THR A 588 18.57 -7.80 5.26
CA THR A 588 18.75 -6.37 5.05
C THR A 588 19.71 -6.13 3.90
N LYS A 589 19.25 -5.42 2.87
CA LYS A 589 20.07 -5.05 1.72
C LYS A 589 21.14 -4.05 2.14
N THR A 590 22.40 -4.43 2.01
CA THR A 590 23.58 -3.58 2.25
C THR A 590 24.43 -3.62 0.98
N VAL A 591 24.37 -2.57 0.18
CA VAL A 591 24.95 -2.55 -1.19
C VAL A 591 26.46 -2.73 -1.18
N GLU A 592 27.15 -2.30 -0.13
CA GLU A 592 28.57 -2.50 0.07
C GLU A 592 28.97 -3.99 0.14
N LYS A 593 28.02 -4.84 0.55
CA LYS A 593 28.20 -6.31 0.58
C LYS A 593 27.79 -6.99 -0.74
N LEU A 594 27.28 -6.25 -1.71
CA LEU A 594 26.86 -6.77 -3.02
C LEU A 594 28.08 -6.98 -3.92
N GLY A 595 28.54 -8.22 -4.03
CA GLY A 595 29.65 -8.64 -4.88
C GLY A 595 29.34 -8.51 -6.37
N ASP A 596 30.33 -8.14 -7.17
CA ASP A 596 30.17 -8.02 -8.62
C ASP A 596 30.02 -9.38 -9.32
N ASP A 597 30.30 -10.47 -8.62
CA ASP A 597 30.17 -11.86 -9.08
C ASP A 597 28.85 -12.53 -8.66
N LEU A 598 27.98 -11.82 -7.91
CA LEU A 598 26.69 -12.37 -7.51
C LEU A 598 25.81 -12.79 -8.69
N PRO A 599 25.77 -12.06 -9.83
CA PRO A 599 24.97 -12.50 -10.98
C PRO A 599 25.38 -13.89 -11.52
N GLU A 600 26.68 -14.20 -11.56
CA GLU A 600 27.20 -15.50 -11.98
C GLU A 600 26.90 -16.61 -10.95
N LYS A 601 26.99 -16.31 -9.66
CA LYS A 601 26.60 -17.22 -8.56
C LYS A 601 25.09 -17.53 -8.65
N ALA A 602 24.28 -16.50 -8.83
CA ALA A 602 22.82 -16.59 -8.96
C ALA A 602 22.42 -17.39 -10.22
N GLU A 603 23.12 -17.22 -11.36
CA GLU A 603 22.84 -18.00 -12.56
C GLU A 603 23.05 -19.50 -12.32
N LYS A 604 24.15 -19.88 -11.65
CA LYS A 604 24.39 -21.29 -11.28
C LYS A 604 23.32 -21.81 -10.36
N TYR A 605 22.91 -21.00 -9.38
CA TYR A 605 21.82 -21.34 -8.45
C TYR A 605 20.50 -21.53 -9.18
N PHE A 606 20.04 -20.57 -10.01
CA PHE A 606 18.79 -20.68 -10.73
C PHE A 606 18.80 -21.86 -11.71
N ALA A 607 19.92 -22.12 -12.39
CA ALA A 607 20.06 -23.27 -13.26
C ALA A 607 19.83 -24.58 -12.50
N ALA A 608 20.40 -24.69 -11.30
CA ALA A 608 20.23 -25.85 -10.43
C ALA A 608 18.80 -25.96 -9.88
N GLN A 609 18.21 -24.86 -9.43
CA GLN A 609 16.86 -24.85 -8.85
C GLN A 609 15.80 -25.24 -9.89
N PHE A 610 15.85 -24.71 -11.11
CA PHE A 610 14.89 -25.10 -12.15
C PHE A 610 14.96 -26.59 -12.53
N LEU A 611 16.09 -27.27 -12.27
CA LEU A 611 16.15 -28.72 -12.42
C LEU A 611 15.49 -29.49 -11.28
N LYS A 612 15.18 -28.83 -10.15
CA LYS A 612 14.51 -29.41 -8.97
C LYS A 612 12.99 -29.21 -8.99
N CYS A 613 12.38 -28.89 -10.14
CA CYS A 613 10.93 -28.62 -10.23
C CYS A 613 10.04 -29.75 -9.69
N GLN A 614 10.55 -31.00 -9.60
CA GLN A 614 9.84 -32.12 -8.93
C GLN A 614 9.69 -31.95 -7.41
N ASP A 615 10.56 -31.13 -6.78
CA ASP A 615 10.51 -30.74 -5.37
C ASP A 615 9.75 -29.40 -5.18
N GLY A 616 9.06 -28.97 -6.21
CA GLY A 616 8.29 -27.75 -6.27
C GLY A 616 6.79 -27.97 -6.37
N ILE A 617 6.08 -26.90 -6.22
CA ILE A 617 4.64 -26.83 -6.37
C ILE A 617 4.26 -25.53 -7.09
N ILE A 618 3.24 -25.60 -7.94
CA ILE A 618 2.62 -24.43 -8.54
C ILE A 618 1.23 -24.29 -7.93
N PHE A 619 0.94 -23.15 -7.30
CA PHE A 619 -0.38 -22.78 -6.86
C PHE A 619 -0.99 -21.82 -7.86
N ILE A 620 -2.24 -22.03 -8.23
CA ILE A 620 -3.01 -21.16 -9.12
C ILE A 620 -4.41 -21.01 -8.54
N GLU A 621 -4.87 -19.76 -8.38
CA GLU A 621 -6.20 -19.44 -7.91
C GLU A 621 -6.86 -18.42 -8.84
N GLY A 622 -8.14 -18.60 -9.19
CA GLY A 622 -8.87 -17.63 -10.01
C GLY A 622 -9.98 -18.23 -10.86
N ASP A 623 -10.68 -17.37 -11.63
CA ASP A 623 -11.76 -17.77 -12.53
C ASP A 623 -11.22 -18.36 -13.84
N LEU A 624 -10.69 -19.57 -13.76
CA LEU A 624 -10.24 -20.33 -14.90
C LEU A 624 -11.12 -21.57 -15.11
N ASN A 625 -11.36 -21.93 -16.37
CA ASN A 625 -11.94 -23.22 -16.67
C ASN A 625 -10.90 -24.33 -16.44
N PRO A 626 -11.16 -25.29 -15.52
CA PRO A 626 -10.19 -26.34 -15.18
C PRO A 626 -9.67 -27.14 -16.39
N SER A 627 -10.57 -27.51 -17.31
CA SER A 627 -10.20 -28.27 -18.52
C SER A 627 -9.33 -27.44 -19.48
N SER A 628 -9.54 -26.14 -19.56
CA SER A 628 -8.72 -25.23 -20.37
C SER A 628 -7.35 -25.03 -19.75
N LEU A 629 -7.28 -24.81 -18.44
CA LEU A 629 -6.02 -24.70 -17.69
C LEU A 629 -5.23 -25.99 -17.81
N GLN A 630 -5.88 -27.17 -17.63
CA GLN A 630 -5.24 -28.46 -17.76
C GLN A 630 -4.59 -28.65 -19.13
N LYS A 631 -5.26 -28.22 -20.23
CA LYS A 631 -4.69 -28.28 -21.60
C LYS A 631 -3.43 -27.43 -21.74
N ILE A 632 -3.38 -26.26 -21.11
CA ILE A 632 -2.19 -25.39 -21.08
C ILE A 632 -1.08 -26.09 -20.30
N LEU A 633 -1.37 -26.58 -19.11
CA LEU A 633 -0.41 -27.22 -18.22
C LEU A 633 0.19 -28.50 -18.81
N VAL A 634 -0.61 -29.34 -19.42
CA VAL A 634 -0.15 -30.59 -20.09
C VAL A 634 0.89 -30.30 -21.17
N ARG A 635 0.79 -29.16 -21.85
CA ARG A 635 1.79 -28.72 -22.83
C ARG A 635 3.02 -28.12 -22.16
N SER A 636 2.80 -27.23 -21.18
CA SER A 636 3.88 -26.46 -20.54
C SER A 636 4.74 -27.32 -19.63
N MET A 637 4.15 -28.23 -18.84
CA MET A 637 4.89 -29.06 -17.87
C MET A 637 5.89 -29.99 -18.53
N GLY A 638 5.67 -30.41 -19.80
CA GLY A 638 6.63 -31.21 -20.55
C GLY A 638 7.91 -30.47 -20.90
N ALA A 639 7.88 -29.16 -20.91
CA ALA A 639 9.03 -28.30 -21.19
C ALA A 639 9.94 -28.07 -19.98
N PHE A 640 9.41 -28.22 -18.75
CA PHE A 640 10.24 -28.18 -17.56
C PHE A 640 11.06 -29.47 -17.44
N ARG A 641 12.38 -29.32 -17.48
CA ARG A 641 13.29 -30.45 -17.25
C ARG A 641 13.40 -30.64 -15.74
N THR A 642 13.32 -31.85 -15.27
CA THR A 642 13.51 -32.23 -13.88
C THR A 642 14.77 -33.11 -13.75
N GLY A 643 15.62 -32.80 -12.82
CA GLY A 643 16.74 -33.63 -12.37
C GLY A 643 16.29 -34.63 -11.30
N LYS A 644 17.26 -35.30 -10.68
CA LYS A 644 17.04 -36.23 -9.57
C LYS A 644 17.37 -35.61 -8.19
N ALA A 645 17.86 -34.39 -8.16
CA ALA A 645 18.26 -33.71 -6.93
C ALA A 645 17.04 -33.16 -6.19
N PHE A 646 17.07 -33.26 -4.88
CA PHE A 646 16.10 -32.63 -3.96
C PHE A 646 16.89 -31.69 -3.05
N SER A 647 16.23 -30.62 -2.61
CA SER A 647 16.81 -29.69 -1.66
C SER A 647 16.85 -30.28 -0.25
N VAL A 648 17.87 -29.94 0.49
CA VAL A 648 18.02 -30.33 1.90
C VAL A 648 17.63 -29.16 2.77
N ARG A 649 16.96 -29.42 3.90
CA ARG A 649 16.62 -28.38 4.85
C ARG A 649 17.93 -27.71 5.33
N PRO A 650 18.02 -26.38 5.26
CA PRO A 650 19.24 -25.67 5.63
C PRO A 650 19.54 -25.84 7.11
N LYS A 651 20.81 -26.06 7.44
CA LYS A 651 21.33 -26.03 8.81
C LYS A 651 22.16 -24.75 8.95
N VAL A 652 21.61 -23.79 9.64
CA VAL A 652 22.23 -22.48 9.82
C VAL A 652 22.30 -22.17 11.30
N GLU A 653 23.44 -21.65 11.75
CA GLU A 653 23.59 -21.14 13.10
C GLU A 653 22.79 -19.83 13.23
N TYR A 654 21.97 -19.77 14.27
CA TYR A 654 21.15 -18.62 14.59
C TYR A 654 21.01 -18.54 16.11
N ARG A 655 21.39 -17.41 16.69
CA ARG A 655 21.30 -17.20 18.14
C ARG A 655 20.71 -15.83 18.42
N LEU A 656 19.65 -15.79 19.20
CA LEU A 656 19.11 -14.56 19.75
C LEU A 656 20.02 -14.05 20.87
N ARG A 657 20.39 -12.78 20.79
CA ARG A 657 21.10 -12.08 21.87
C ARG A 657 20.12 -11.87 23.03
N SER A 658 20.43 -12.38 24.19
CA SER A 658 19.58 -12.22 25.38
C SER A 658 19.75 -10.86 26.04
N GLY A 659 18.67 -10.39 26.66
CA GLY A 659 18.65 -9.13 27.43
C GLY A 659 18.43 -7.88 26.60
N TRP A 660 18.72 -6.73 27.18
CA TRP A 660 18.52 -5.42 26.57
C TRP A 660 19.73 -4.99 25.72
N SER A 661 19.44 -4.42 24.58
CA SER A 661 20.38 -3.68 23.71
C SER A 661 19.77 -2.35 23.35
N THR A 662 20.54 -1.27 23.43
CA THR A 662 20.08 0.08 23.09
C THR A 662 20.87 0.59 21.89
N TYR A 663 20.18 1.09 20.88
CA TYR A 663 20.75 1.70 19.69
C TYR A 663 20.13 3.09 19.50
N THR A 664 20.98 4.08 19.31
CA THR A 664 20.56 5.48 19.20
C THR A 664 21.07 6.06 17.89
N VAL A 665 20.19 6.72 17.15
CA VAL A 665 20.51 7.47 15.93
C VAL A 665 20.09 8.94 16.08
N ASP A 666 20.83 9.81 15.42
CA ASP A 666 20.45 11.22 15.33
C ASP A 666 19.29 11.39 14.33
N LYS A 667 18.30 12.22 14.67
CA LYS A 667 17.17 12.52 13.78
C LYS A 667 17.60 13.20 12.47
N THR A 668 18.77 13.87 12.49
CA THR A 668 19.35 14.48 11.28
C THR A 668 19.81 13.45 10.25
N ASP A 669 20.00 12.20 10.67
CA ASP A 669 20.32 11.08 9.76
C ASP A 669 19.06 10.52 9.06
N ARG A 670 17.92 11.16 9.21
CA ARG A 670 16.63 10.71 8.66
C ARG A 670 16.00 11.71 7.71
N LEU A 671 15.15 11.21 6.81
CA LEU A 671 14.35 12.04 5.90
C LEU A 671 13.47 13.04 6.66
N ILE A 672 13.30 14.23 6.08
CA ILE A 672 12.42 15.28 6.62
C ILE A 672 11.01 14.71 6.82
N GLY A 673 10.47 14.93 8.01
CA GLY A 673 9.16 14.42 8.43
C GLY A 673 9.21 13.20 9.36
N ALA A 674 10.35 12.51 9.48
CA ALA A 674 10.57 11.55 10.52
C ALA A 674 10.99 12.29 11.80
N GLY A 675 10.05 12.58 12.66
CA GLY A 675 10.33 13.19 13.99
C GLY A 675 11.18 12.26 14.87
N SER A 676 11.57 12.78 16.03
CA SER A 676 12.11 11.94 17.12
C SER A 676 11.13 10.81 17.43
N GLY A 677 11.62 9.65 17.78
CA GLY A 677 10.77 8.49 18.04
C GLY A 677 11.49 7.41 18.84
N ALA A 678 10.74 6.47 19.36
CA ALA A 678 11.23 5.34 20.11
C ALA A 678 10.64 4.04 19.57
N ASN A 679 11.47 3.04 19.39
CA ASN A 679 11.04 1.73 18.92
C ASN A 679 11.55 0.66 19.88
N LEU A 680 10.72 -0.35 20.09
CA LEU A 680 11.07 -1.49 20.93
C LEU A 680 10.84 -2.76 20.13
N ALA A 681 11.79 -3.67 20.14
CA ALA A 681 11.62 -5.00 19.60
C ALA A 681 11.85 -6.06 20.68
N LEU A 682 10.98 -7.03 20.75
CA LEU A 682 11.06 -8.16 21.67
C LEU A 682 11.01 -9.45 20.88
N ALA A 683 11.88 -10.41 21.18
CA ALA A 683 11.87 -11.71 20.51
C ALA A 683 12.17 -12.86 21.47
N ALA A 684 11.54 -14.00 21.20
CA ALA A 684 11.78 -15.23 21.91
C ALA A 684 11.73 -16.45 20.99
N GLU A 685 12.65 -17.41 21.19
CA GLU A 685 12.55 -18.72 20.57
C GLU A 685 11.34 -19.45 21.16
N ARG A 686 10.47 -19.93 20.28
CA ARG A 686 9.27 -20.65 20.69
C ARG A 686 8.84 -21.64 19.60
N PRO A 687 8.68 -22.92 19.91
CA PRO A 687 8.21 -23.90 18.95
C PRO A 687 6.82 -23.54 18.41
N PHE A 688 6.68 -23.64 17.10
CA PHE A 688 5.39 -23.40 16.45
C PHE A 688 4.42 -24.54 16.72
N THR A 689 3.28 -24.17 17.29
CA THR A 689 2.02 -24.92 17.27
C THR A 689 0.91 -23.92 16.99
N MET A 690 -0.21 -24.37 16.41
CA MET A 690 -1.36 -23.47 16.19
C MET A 690 -1.85 -22.84 17.50
N GLN A 691 -1.81 -23.57 18.63
CA GLN A 691 -2.19 -23.03 19.94
C GLN A 691 -1.21 -21.93 20.39
N ASN A 692 0.11 -22.15 20.25
CA ASN A 692 1.11 -21.12 20.56
C ASN A 692 0.95 -19.89 19.67
N TRP A 693 0.62 -20.09 18.40
CA TRP A 693 0.36 -19.00 17.47
C TRP A 693 -0.88 -18.18 17.86
N CYS A 694 -1.98 -18.84 18.18
CA CYS A 694 -3.19 -18.18 18.70
C CYS A 694 -2.90 -17.45 20.02
N ALA A 695 -2.15 -18.05 20.94
CA ALA A 695 -1.77 -17.44 22.20
C ALA A 695 -0.89 -16.20 21.99
N PHE A 696 0.04 -16.25 21.04
CA PHE A 696 0.88 -15.12 20.68
C PHE A 696 0.06 -13.95 20.12
N ARG A 697 -0.86 -14.21 19.20
CA ARG A 697 -1.72 -13.17 18.63
C ARG A 697 -2.59 -12.49 19.70
N ILE A 698 -3.15 -13.28 20.64
CA ILE A 698 -3.86 -12.74 21.81
C ILE A 698 -2.92 -11.91 22.69
N ALA A 699 -1.69 -12.37 22.91
CA ALA A 699 -0.70 -11.64 23.71
C ALA A 699 -0.35 -10.27 23.08
N VAL A 700 -0.21 -10.19 21.76
CA VAL A 700 0.03 -8.93 21.03
C VAL A 700 -1.11 -7.93 21.26
N GLU A 701 -2.35 -8.38 21.13
CA GLU A 701 -3.50 -7.48 21.35
C GLU A 701 -3.67 -7.10 22.83
N TYR A 702 -3.33 -8.00 23.76
CA TYR A 702 -3.32 -7.66 25.18
C TYR A 702 -2.22 -6.65 25.53
N LEU A 703 -1.00 -6.84 24.98
CA LEU A 703 0.08 -5.87 25.12
C LEU A 703 -0.30 -4.50 24.54
N ARG A 704 -0.95 -4.46 23.39
CA ARG A 704 -1.44 -3.22 22.79
C ARG A 704 -2.37 -2.46 23.76
N ARG A 705 -3.33 -3.14 24.35
CA ARG A 705 -4.28 -2.53 25.30
C ARG A 705 -3.64 -2.06 26.61
N GLU A 706 -2.61 -2.75 27.06
CA GLU A 706 -1.90 -2.35 28.27
C GLU A 706 -0.93 -1.18 27.99
N LEU A 707 -0.19 -1.24 26.90
CA LEU A 707 0.76 -0.19 26.52
C LEU A 707 0.08 1.15 26.18
N ILE A 708 -1.13 1.12 25.60
CA ILE A 708 -1.86 2.36 25.30
C ILE A 708 -2.09 3.22 26.55
N LYS A 709 -2.28 2.59 27.71
CA LYS A 709 -2.49 3.28 28.99
C LYS A 709 -1.28 4.09 29.42
N ASP A 710 -0.07 3.63 29.04
CA ASP A 710 1.18 4.28 29.38
C ASP A 710 1.62 5.28 28.30
N MET A 711 1.32 5.01 27.03
CA MET A 711 1.82 5.80 25.88
C MET A 711 0.91 6.99 25.56
N ALA A 712 -0.40 6.86 25.71
CA ALA A 712 -1.33 7.96 25.43
C ALA A 712 -1.05 9.22 26.27
N PRO A 713 -0.80 9.11 27.59
CA PRO A 713 -0.44 10.28 28.41
C PRO A 713 0.87 10.96 28.00
N LEU A 714 1.73 10.25 27.27
CA LEU A 714 3.00 10.79 26.76
C LEU A 714 2.86 11.43 25.38
N GLY A 715 1.64 11.52 24.82
CA GLY A 715 1.42 12.04 23.48
C GLY A 715 2.06 11.19 22.40
N GLN A 716 2.10 9.89 22.60
CA GLN A 716 2.69 8.95 21.66
C GLN A 716 1.63 8.11 20.98
N TYR A 717 1.73 8.02 19.67
CA TYR A 717 1.11 6.94 18.90
C TYR A 717 2.07 5.76 18.77
N PHE A 718 1.54 4.56 18.76
CA PHE A 718 2.36 3.39 18.53
C PHE A 718 1.63 2.33 17.74
N GLU A 719 2.41 1.56 16.98
CA GLU A 719 1.97 0.38 16.24
C GLU A 719 2.73 -0.84 16.74
N ILE A 720 2.05 -1.98 16.78
CA ILE A 720 2.69 -3.26 17.12
C ILE A 720 2.59 -4.18 15.91
N TYR A 721 3.75 -4.65 15.45
CA TYR A 721 3.89 -5.59 14.34
C TYR A 721 4.32 -6.96 14.89
N PRO A 722 3.43 -7.98 14.86
CA PRO A 722 3.79 -9.34 15.20
C PRO A 722 4.56 -10.01 14.06
N GLN A 723 5.58 -10.78 14.38
CA GLN A 723 6.35 -11.55 13.43
C GLN A 723 6.46 -13.01 13.90
N LEU A 724 6.17 -13.94 12.98
CA LEU A 724 6.45 -15.36 13.14
C LEU A 724 7.58 -15.74 12.19
N GLN A 725 8.65 -16.29 12.71
CA GLN A 725 9.73 -16.88 11.93
C GLN A 725 9.76 -18.39 12.21
N LEU A 726 9.84 -19.20 11.15
CA LEU A 726 9.92 -20.66 11.28
C LEU A 726 11.31 -21.20 10.95
N LEU A 727 12.09 -20.45 10.18
CA LEU A 727 13.47 -20.78 9.84
C LEU A 727 14.37 -19.54 10.00
N PRO A 728 15.64 -19.73 10.36
CA PRO A 728 16.32 -21.00 10.68
C PRO A 728 15.89 -21.59 12.03
N VAL A 729 15.32 -20.78 12.94
CA VAL A 729 14.81 -21.14 14.26
C VAL A 729 13.38 -20.64 14.40
N GLU A 730 12.52 -21.46 15.02
CA GLU A 730 11.15 -21.06 15.32
C GLU A 730 11.14 -20.00 16.43
N ARG A 731 10.77 -18.77 16.06
CA ARG A 731 10.69 -17.64 17.00
C ARG A 731 9.43 -16.81 16.77
N ILE A 732 9.05 -16.12 17.82
CA ILE A 732 8.07 -15.03 17.79
C ILE A 732 8.80 -13.71 18.10
N ALA A 733 8.37 -12.63 17.43
CA ALA A 733 8.86 -11.30 17.74
C ALA A 733 7.72 -10.28 17.64
N ILE A 734 7.85 -9.17 18.36
CA ILE A 734 7.01 -8.00 18.21
C ILE A 734 7.90 -6.77 18.03
N PHE A 735 7.47 -5.87 17.14
CA PHE A 735 8.08 -4.57 16.94
C PHE A 735 7.06 -3.52 17.34
N VAL A 736 7.43 -2.64 18.26
CA VAL A 736 6.61 -1.53 18.73
C VAL A 736 7.26 -0.25 18.25
N ASN A 737 6.61 0.44 17.32
CA ASN A 737 7.09 1.70 16.78
C ASN A 737 6.27 2.84 17.37
N CYS A 738 6.94 3.73 18.12
CA CYS A 738 6.33 4.91 18.72
C CYS A 738 6.75 6.17 17.96
N SER A 739 5.80 7.04 17.72
CA SER A 739 6.02 8.37 17.14
C SER A 739 5.23 9.44 17.89
N PRO A 740 5.76 10.64 17.97
CA PRO A 740 5.05 11.77 18.56
C PRO A 740 3.74 12.03 17.82
N CYS A 741 2.65 12.14 18.56
CA CYS A 741 1.35 12.49 18.03
C CYS A 741 0.74 13.62 18.89
N PRO A 742 0.95 14.89 18.51
CA PRO A 742 0.42 16.04 19.26
C PRO A 742 -1.11 16.01 19.38
N SER A 743 -1.80 15.36 18.44
CA SER A 743 -3.25 15.19 18.48
C SER A 743 -3.72 14.05 19.41
N ALA A 744 -2.79 13.28 19.99
CA ALA A 744 -3.10 12.14 20.84
C ALA A 744 -3.49 12.50 22.28
N GLY A 745 -4.15 13.63 22.50
CA GLY A 745 -4.75 13.97 23.79
C GLY A 745 -3.94 14.86 24.69
N LEU A 746 -2.80 15.37 24.23
CA LEU A 746 -2.10 16.42 24.96
C LEU A 746 -2.81 17.77 24.78
N PRO A 747 -2.86 18.63 25.81
CA PRO A 747 -3.18 20.03 25.65
C PRO A 747 -2.29 20.66 24.55
N ALA A 748 -2.79 21.67 23.86
CA ALA A 748 -2.10 22.29 22.73
C ALA A 748 -0.72 22.89 23.06
N ASP A 749 -0.47 23.13 24.36
CA ASP A 749 0.75 23.71 24.93
C ASP A 749 1.72 22.64 25.49
N VAL A 750 1.36 21.37 25.44
CA VAL A 750 2.21 20.28 25.96
C VAL A 750 2.87 19.55 24.78
N GLU A 751 4.19 19.55 24.78
CA GLU A 751 4.97 18.79 23.81
C GLU A 751 4.93 17.27 24.11
N PRO A 752 4.97 16.40 23.08
CA PRO A 752 5.13 14.98 23.28
C PRO A 752 6.42 14.64 24.05
N ALA A 753 6.36 13.61 24.89
CA ALA A 753 7.50 13.20 25.70
C ALA A 753 8.74 12.86 24.86
N ASP A 754 9.92 13.09 25.44
CA ASP A 754 11.20 12.72 24.85
C ASP A 754 11.29 11.18 24.58
N PRO A 755 11.88 10.74 23.47
CA PRO A 755 12.03 9.33 23.16
C PRO A 755 12.65 8.48 24.26
N LEU A 756 13.57 9.05 25.08
CA LEU A 756 14.15 8.32 26.21
C LEU A 756 13.12 8.08 27.32
N GLU A 757 12.24 9.03 27.57
CA GLU A 757 11.14 8.84 28.52
C GLU A 757 10.16 7.76 28.02
N VAL A 758 9.84 7.77 26.73
CA VAL A 758 8.98 6.76 26.10
C VAL A 758 9.56 5.37 26.28
N VAL A 759 10.86 5.18 25.98
CA VAL A 759 11.54 3.90 26.15
C VAL A 759 11.58 3.46 27.61
N SER A 760 11.87 4.41 28.54
CA SER A 760 11.86 4.10 29.96
C SER A 760 10.48 3.62 30.43
N ARG A 761 9.43 4.27 29.98
CA ARG A 761 8.05 3.91 30.30
C ARG A 761 7.66 2.52 29.72
N MET A 762 8.07 2.21 28.49
CA MET A 762 7.86 0.88 27.90
C MET A 762 8.62 -0.20 28.66
N ARG A 763 9.88 0.09 29.06
CA ARG A 763 10.70 -0.83 29.87
C ARG A 763 10.06 -1.17 31.21
N ASP A 764 9.48 -0.16 31.91
CA ASP A 764 8.79 -0.34 33.18
C ASP A 764 7.42 -1.04 33.03
N ALA A 765 6.75 -0.84 31.89
CA ALA A 765 5.46 -1.46 31.63
C ALA A 765 5.56 -3.00 31.47
N LEU A 766 6.61 -3.52 30.84
CA LEU A 766 6.76 -4.94 30.55
C LEU A 766 6.72 -5.83 31.80
N PRO A 767 7.55 -5.61 32.85
CA PRO A 767 7.49 -6.42 34.07
C PRO A 767 6.14 -6.30 34.79
N ARG A 768 5.52 -5.13 34.77
CA ARG A 768 4.19 -4.89 35.36
C ARG A 768 3.12 -5.71 34.63
N ILE A 769 3.15 -5.70 33.29
CA ILE A 769 2.22 -6.49 32.47
C ILE A 769 2.50 -7.99 32.68
N THR A 770 3.75 -8.41 32.73
CA THR A 770 4.14 -9.82 32.97
C THR A 770 3.68 -10.32 34.35
N ALA A 771 3.69 -9.46 35.36
CA ALA A 771 3.22 -9.76 36.71
C ALA A 771 1.70 -9.67 36.88
N SER A 772 0.98 -9.13 35.87
CA SER A 772 -0.48 -8.99 35.91
C SER A 772 -1.19 -10.32 35.64
N SER A 773 -2.50 -10.35 35.89
CA SER A 773 -3.34 -11.49 35.56
C SER A 773 -4.35 -11.10 34.46
N LEU A 774 -4.40 -11.89 33.41
CA LEU A 774 -5.41 -11.75 32.37
C LEU A 774 -6.76 -12.30 32.86
N SER A 775 -7.76 -11.45 32.99
CA SER A 775 -9.08 -11.85 33.44
C SER A 775 -9.81 -12.73 32.40
N ALA A 776 -10.68 -13.63 32.89
CA ALA A 776 -11.48 -14.51 32.02
C ALA A 776 -12.37 -13.71 31.05
N GLU A 777 -12.90 -12.57 31.48
CA GLU A 777 -13.72 -11.69 30.62
C GLU A 777 -12.87 -11.03 29.52
N THR A 778 -11.71 -10.51 29.85
CA THR A 778 -10.77 -9.94 28.88
C THR A 778 -10.31 -10.98 27.89
N LEU A 779 -9.91 -12.18 28.35
CA LEU A 779 -9.52 -13.27 27.47
C LEU A 779 -10.65 -13.66 26.51
N LYS A 780 -11.89 -13.74 27.00
CA LYS A 780 -13.04 -14.04 26.14
C LYS A 780 -13.20 -13.02 25.04
N GLY A 781 -13.17 -11.73 25.35
CA GLY A 781 -13.26 -10.66 24.34
C GLY A 781 -12.12 -10.69 23.32
N LEU A 782 -10.89 -10.99 23.77
CA LEU A 782 -9.73 -11.12 22.88
C LEU A 782 -9.85 -12.32 21.94
N ARG A 783 -10.33 -13.46 22.44
CA ARG A 783 -10.59 -14.64 21.58
C ARG A 783 -11.66 -14.36 20.54
N GLU A 784 -12.76 -13.68 20.90
CA GLU A 784 -13.82 -13.32 19.96
C GLU A 784 -13.31 -12.37 18.86
N ALA A 785 -12.48 -11.39 19.22
CA ALA A 785 -11.85 -10.50 18.27
C ALA A 785 -10.91 -11.25 17.32
N LEU A 786 -10.00 -12.07 17.86
CA LEU A 786 -9.07 -12.86 17.06
C LEU A 786 -9.79 -13.89 16.17
N ALA A 787 -10.85 -14.54 16.65
CA ALA A 787 -11.63 -15.47 15.84
C ALA A 787 -12.18 -14.80 14.58
N LYS A 788 -12.61 -13.56 14.70
CA LYS A 788 -13.11 -12.77 13.58
C LYS A 788 -11.99 -12.36 12.61
N GLU A 789 -10.86 -11.91 13.14
CA GLU A 789 -9.68 -11.55 12.34
C GLU A 789 -9.19 -12.75 11.53
N MET A 790 -9.00 -13.91 12.17
CA MET A 790 -8.57 -15.13 11.50
C MET A 790 -9.60 -15.66 10.49
N ALA A 791 -10.89 -15.43 10.71
CA ALA A 791 -11.91 -15.76 9.72
C ALA A 791 -11.83 -14.84 8.49
N GLY A 792 -11.48 -13.57 8.69
CA GLY A 792 -11.18 -12.64 7.60
C GLY A 792 -9.97 -13.09 6.80
N GLU A 793 -8.87 -13.40 7.47
CA GLU A 793 -7.62 -13.92 6.86
C GLU A 793 -7.86 -15.23 6.09
N ALA A 794 -8.65 -16.14 6.64
CA ALA A 794 -9.01 -17.39 5.96
C ALA A 794 -9.84 -17.17 4.67
N SER A 795 -10.41 -15.99 4.51
CA SER A 795 -11.15 -15.57 3.32
C SER A 795 -10.30 -14.70 2.38
N ASP A 796 -9.11 -14.28 2.82
CA ASP A 796 -8.18 -13.48 2.02
C ASP A 796 -7.36 -14.41 1.11
N PRO A 797 -7.48 -14.30 -0.22
CA PRO A 797 -6.75 -15.17 -1.15
C PRO A 797 -5.22 -15.07 -1.01
N ASP A 798 -4.69 -13.88 -0.69
CA ASP A 798 -3.24 -13.70 -0.53
C ASP A 798 -2.75 -14.40 0.74
N TYR A 799 -3.49 -14.31 1.85
CA TYR A 799 -3.18 -15.05 3.08
C TYR A 799 -3.30 -16.57 2.90
N VAL A 800 -4.32 -17.03 2.19
CA VAL A 800 -4.50 -18.46 1.87
C VAL A 800 -3.32 -18.98 1.05
N MET A 801 -2.86 -18.22 0.06
CA MET A 801 -1.68 -18.57 -0.73
C MET A 801 -0.42 -18.65 0.13
N GLU A 802 -0.17 -17.66 0.99
CA GLU A 802 0.97 -17.66 1.92
C GLU A 802 0.93 -18.87 2.87
N ALA A 803 -0.22 -19.14 3.47
CA ALA A 803 -0.40 -20.30 4.35
C ALA A 803 -0.15 -21.63 3.62
N PHE A 804 -0.59 -21.73 2.36
CA PHE A 804 -0.34 -22.88 1.51
C PHE A 804 1.15 -23.08 1.21
N LEU A 805 1.84 -21.98 0.81
CA LEU A 805 3.27 -22.02 0.51
C LEU A 805 4.09 -22.37 1.75
N LEU A 806 3.77 -21.78 2.89
CA LEU A 806 4.41 -22.07 4.18
C LEU A 806 4.24 -23.55 4.59
N ARG A 807 3.05 -24.10 4.41
CA ARG A 807 2.81 -25.55 4.67
C ARG A 807 3.65 -26.41 3.72
N HIS A 808 3.79 -26.02 2.46
CA HIS A 808 4.59 -26.76 1.50
C HIS A 808 6.09 -26.67 1.78
N SER A 809 6.57 -25.47 2.11
CA SER A 809 7.98 -25.19 2.45
C SER A 809 8.37 -25.85 3.77
N GLU A 810 7.65 -25.50 4.86
CA GLU A 810 8.04 -25.76 6.23
C GLU A 810 7.27 -26.93 6.90
N GLY A 811 6.20 -27.39 6.26
CA GLY A 811 5.30 -28.38 6.86
C GLY A 811 4.44 -27.83 7.99
N LYS A 812 4.32 -26.48 8.11
CA LYS A 812 3.57 -25.81 9.17
C LYS A 812 2.27 -25.23 8.64
N ASP A 813 1.16 -25.61 9.21
CA ASP A 813 -0.17 -25.12 8.81
C ASP A 813 -0.63 -24.03 9.77
N ILE A 814 -0.74 -22.79 9.26
CA ILE A 814 -1.18 -21.62 10.04
C ILE A 814 -2.65 -21.28 9.82
N LEU A 815 -3.36 -22.07 9.02
CA LEU A 815 -4.73 -21.78 8.58
C LEU A 815 -5.75 -22.79 9.09
N SER A 816 -5.45 -24.10 8.99
CA SER A 816 -6.44 -25.13 9.25
C SER A 816 -6.74 -25.27 10.75
N ASN A 817 -8.02 -25.49 11.10
CA ASN A 817 -8.48 -25.78 12.46
C ASN A 817 -8.17 -24.71 13.52
N TYR A 818 -7.84 -23.48 13.11
CA TYR A 818 -7.49 -22.40 14.05
C TYR A 818 -8.57 -22.18 15.13
N SER A 819 -9.85 -22.25 14.79
CA SER A 819 -10.96 -22.04 15.72
C SER A 819 -10.94 -23.04 16.90
N THR A 820 -10.57 -24.29 16.61
CA THR A 820 -10.43 -25.35 17.62
C THR A 820 -9.26 -25.06 18.56
N TYR A 821 -8.13 -24.61 18.04
CA TYR A 821 -6.97 -24.28 18.87
C TYR A 821 -7.18 -22.98 19.64
N LEU A 822 -7.77 -21.97 19.01
CA LEU A 822 -8.09 -20.72 19.65
C LEU A 822 -9.01 -20.89 20.87
N SER A 823 -10.00 -21.78 20.77
CA SER A 823 -10.91 -22.07 21.89
C SER A 823 -10.21 -22.68 23.11
N LYS A 824 -9.04 -23.30 22.91
CA LYS A 824 -8.27 -23.97 23.99
C LYS A 824 -7.23 -23.03 24.63
N VAL A 825 -6.93 -21.88 24.05
CA VAL A 825 -5.94 -20.95 24.62
C VAL A 825 -6.39 -20.48 25.98
N THR A 826 -5.56 -20.63 27.00
CA THR A 826 -5.79 -20.17 28.36
C THR A 826 -5.14 -18.83 28.65
N ALA A 827 -5.52 -18.18 29.75
CA ALA A 827 -4.82 -16.99 30.23
C ALA A 827 -3.34 -17.29 30.55
N GLU A 828 -3.06 -18.48 31.05
CA GLU A 828 -1.69 -18.94 31.32
C GLU A 828 -0.87 -19.05 30.02
N ASP A 829 -1.43 -19.58 28.92
CA ASP A 829 -0.74 -19.65 27.63
C ASP A 829 -0.32 -18.25 27.15
N VAL A 830 -1.24 -17.28 27.27
CA VAL A 830 -0.98 -15.90 26.87
C VAL A 830 0.11 -15.25 27.75
N MET A 831 0.00 -15.40 29.06
CA MET A 831 1.00 -14.83 29.99
C MET A 831 2.35 -15.51 29.86
N ASN A 832 2.41 -16.81 29.54
CA ASN A 832 3.65 -17.52 29.23
C ASN A 832 4.32 -16.98 27.96
N VAL A 833 3.56 -16.58 26.95
CA VAL A 833 4.09 -15.91 25.77
C VAL A 833 4.71 -14.57 26.16
N ILE A 834 4.02 -13.71 26.89
CA ILE A 834 4.52 -12.40 27.32
C ILE A 834 5.79 -12.57 28.17
N SER A 835 5.77 -13.52 29.11
CA SER A 835 6.94 -13.84 29.93
C SER A 835 8.14 -14.34 29.11
N SER A 836 7.89 -15.05 28.00
CA SER A 836 8.98 -15.49 27.11
C SER A 836 9.61 -14.32 26.36
N LEU A 837 8.80 -13.38 25.89
CA LEU A 837 9.26 -12.15 25.25
C LEU A 837 10.05 -11.27 26.23
N ASP A 838 9.57 -11.11 27.46
CA ASP A 838 10.25 -10.34 28.52
C ASP A 838 11.59 -10.94 28.90
N ARG A 839 11.75 -12.25 28.88
CA ARG A 839 13.03 -12.94 29.16
C ARG A 839 13.94 -13.06 27.94
N GLY A 840 13.41 -12.83 26.75
CA GLY A 840 14.10 -13.01 25.48
C GLY A 840 15.03 -11.87 25.11
N SER A 841 15.21 -11.68 23.83
CA SER A 841 15.95 -10.55 23.26
C SER A 841 15.12 -9.29 23.27
N LYS A 842 15.72 -8.15 23.65
CA LYS A 842 15.05 -6.85 23.71
C LYS A 842 15.96 -5.79 23.11
N VAL A 843 15.44 -5.04 22.15
CA VAL A 843 16.20 -3.95 21.48
C VAL A 843 15.40 -2.67 21.57
N GLU A 844 16.06 -1.62 22.03
CA GLU A 844 15.58 -0.24 22.00
C GLU A 844 16.26 0.49 20.85
N TYR A 845 15.49 1.01 19.94
CA TYR A 845 15.96 1.86 18.85
C TYR A 845 15.41 3.27 19.05
N ILE A 846 16.30 4.21 19.34
CA ILE A 846 15.95 5.58 19.77
C ILE A 846 16.39 6.54 18.67
N ILE A 847 15.49 7.45 18.28
CA ILE A 847 15.74 8.51 17.32
C ILE A 847 15.63 9.83 18.08
N LYS A 848 16.72 10.58 18.20
CA LYS A 848 16.80 11.85 18.94
C LYS A 848 16.83 13.05 18.02
#